data_1a6e9ab62932347f30103a469fa877d5
#
_entry.id   1a6e9ab62932347f30103a469fa877d5
#
_cell.length_a   1.000
_cell.length_b   1.000
_cell.length_c   1.000
_cell.angle_alpha   90.00
_cell.angle_beta   90.00
_cell.angle_gamma   90.00
#
_symmetry.space_group_name_H-M   'P 1'
#
loop_
_entity.id
_entity.type
_entity.pdbx_description
1 polymer ?
#
loop_
_entity_poly.entity_id
_entity_poly.type
_entity_poly.pdbx_seq_one_letter_code
_entity_poly.pdbx_strand_id
1 'polypeptide(L)'
;MTDEATERQTALPIESELAEAIGALSADAFEGGIAPSPEAGATVTPESRFAVLVEKTSYLDNAAAEKLKRAYEYASTAHKGVKRKSGEPYIIHPIEVALILSDLRMDVDTLCAALLHDTIEDTDTTAVALEEQFGAQVSQLVQGVTKITRIEVESLTDEQAATMRKMFVAMSKDIRVIVIKLADRLHNMRTLSALKEDRRIFKSRETLEIYAPIAHRLGIGSIKWELEDLAFYYLEPAKFKQISRLVAESRNERETYLASVIETLNTELARVGIADAHIAGRPKHLYSIYQKMTKRGKGFSEIYDLIAVRVIVKTVGDCYSVLGAVHTLWHPMPGRFKDYIAMPKLNMYQSLHTTVIGPAARPLEVQIRTEEMHRMSEYGVAAHWRYKEKGSKADAAFDRQIAWLRQMVDWQEETKDSREFLNELKVDLAPTEVFVFTPAGEVMSLRAGSTPVDFAYSVHTEVGNHCVGAKVNGSIVPLSYELQTGDRVEILTQKSATPSRDWLKMVKTPSARSKLRQYFSKVSRSDDMIVGREKLAREMKKHGLGLGSTASIRAQKQVCETLGYKDIDDMMVAIGAGKETVLHITNRLVKILNPEMEEESHPELAMLPNGAMPPMITTVRRQPKRRAHASNGVVVEGIDSAPVRLSKCCNPVPGDDIIGFITRGRGVSVHRADCPNATDLMRDPGRLIKVAWEDTAETTASYQIEVFIEALDRMNLLRDIINTLSDTGVNVLASNTVSHSDGIVEMRYLFQVSQISNIEYILGELRKIDGVFDARRMLPGDSAHRRK
;
A
#
# COMPACT_ATOMS: atom_id res chain seq x y z
N MET A 1 -41.77 -20.41 -40.78
CA MET A 1 -41.41 -19.60 -41.94
C MET A 1 -41.20 -18.25 -41.37
N THR A 2 -39.95 -18.01 -41.33
CA THR A 2 -39.08 -16.87 -41.73
C THR A 2 -38.92 -15.86 -40.61
N ASP A 3 -37.81 -15.38 -40.18
CA ASP A 3 -36.44 -15.32 -40.72
C ASP A 3 -35.49 -15.10 -39.55
N GLU A 4 -34.56 -15.99 -39.31
CA GLU A 4 -33.32 -15.76 -38.61
C GLU A 4 -32.26 -15.44 -39.65
N ALA A 5 -31.97 -14.21 -39.85
CA ALA A 5 -30.88 -13.75 -40.68
C ALA A 5 -29.90 -12.91 -39.87
N THR A 6 -28.82 -13.54 -39.42
CA THR A 6 -27.44 -13.10 -39.62
C THR A 6 -27.10 -11.66 -39.24
N GLU A 7 -26.69 -11.43 -38.01
CA GLU A 7 -25.71 -10.41 -37.69
C GLU A 7 -24.34 -11.06 -37.39
N ARG A 8 -23.61 -11.39 -38.45
CA ARG A 8 -22.16 -11.49 -38.39
C ARG A 8 -21.61 -10.06 -38.34
N GLN A 9 -21.38 -9.52 -37.17
CA GLN A 9 -20.55 -8.35 -37.03
C GLN A 9 -19.12 -8.69 -37.42
N THR A 10 -18.74 -8.22 -38.57
CA THR A 10 -17.39 -8.10 -39.11
C THR A 10 -16.54 -7.33 -38.09
N ALA A 11 -15.60 -8.02 -37.45
CA ALA A 11 -14.51 -7.41 -36.75
C ALA A 11 -13.69 -6.61 -37.78
N LEU A 12 -13.78 -5.29 -37.72
CA LEU A 12 -13.03 -4.36 -38.55
C LEU A 12 -11.57 -4.32 -38.09
N PRO A 13 -10.65 -3.99 -38.99
CA PRO A 13 -9.19 -3.97 -38.74
C PRO A 13 -8.78 -2.75 -37.91
N ILE A 14 -9.26 -2.67 -36.69
CA ILE A 14 -8.93 -1.57 -35.71
C ILE A 14 -7.53 -1.75 -35.14
N GLU A 15 -7.01 -2.99 -35.17
CA GLU A 15 -5.72 -3.33 -34.56
C GLU A 15 -4.50 -2.90 -35.37
N SER A 16 -4.61 -2.87 -36.71
CA SER A 16 -3.51 -2.45 -37.58
C SER A 16 -3.35 -0.93 -37.65
N GLU A 17 -4.46 -0.18 -37.77
CA GLU A 17 -4.44 1.29 -37.79
C GLU A 17 -3.97 1.88 -36.46
N LEU A 18 -4.11 1.16 -35.36
CA LEU A 18 -3.73 1.63 -34.04
C LEU A 18 -2.31 1.24 -33.68
N ALA A 19 -1.83 0.09 -34.12
CA ALA A 19 -0.40 -0.25 -34.07
C ALA A 19 0.42 0.76 -34.90
N GLU A 20 -0.11 1.22 -36.01
CA GLU A 20 0.45 2.33 -36.82
C GLU A 20 0.35 3.67 -36.09
N ALA A 21 -0.78 3.99 -35.42
CA ALA A 21 -0.93 5.23 -34.68
C ALA A 21 -0.04 5.27 -33.40
N ILE A 22 0.13 4.14 -32.71
CA ILE A 22 1.05 4.02 -31.57
C ILE A 22 2.51 4.02 -32.08
N GLY A 23 2.78 3.35 -33.17
CA GLY A 23 4.07 3.37 -33.84
C GLY A 23 4.43 4.77 -34.38
N ALA A 24 3.48 5.49 -34.96
CA ALA A 24 3.68 6.87 -35.44
C ALA A 24 3.86 7.87 -34.28
N LEU A 25 3.12 7.69 -33.16
CA LEU A 25 3.30 8.52 -31.94
C LEU A 25 4.64 8.26 -31.25
N SER A 26 5.18 7.04 -31.33
CA SER A 26 6.50 6.70 -30.83
C SER A 26 7.63 7.06 -31.80
N ALA A 27 7.42 7.00 -33.10
CA ALA A 27 8.42 7.33 -34.13
C ALA A 27 8.73 8.83 -34.19
N ASP A 28 7.71 9.70 -34.04
CA ASP A 28 7.92 11.16 -34.08
C ASP A 28 8.38 11.78 -32.76
N ALA A 29 8.38 11.04 -31.66
CA ALA A 29 8.89 11.52 -30.37
C ALA A 29 10.43 11.36 -30.24
N PHE A 30 11.08 10.69 -31.17
CA PHE A 30 12.48 10.30 -31.09
C PHE A 30 13.23 10.49 -32.41
N GLU A 31 13.55 11.75 -32.77
CA GLU A 31 14.70 12.02 -33.64
C GLU A 31 16.04 11.78 -32.90
N GLY A 32 16.09 10.75 -32.07
CA GLY A 32 17.24 10.31 -31.30
C GLY A 32 17.27 8.78 -31.13
N GLY A 33 17.03 8.03 -32.21
CA GLY A 33 17.50 6.65 -32.31
C GLY A 33 16.67 5.55 -31.69
N ILE A 34 15.40 5.40 -32.08
CA ILE A 34 14.74 4.10 -32.04
C ILE A 34 14.34 3.77 -33.48
N ALA A 35 14.94 2.69 -34.01
CA ALA A 35 14.60 2.20 -35.33
C ALA A 35 13.10 1.89 -35.43
N PRO A 36 12.45 2.14 -36.59
CA PRO A 36 11.06 1.82 -36.81
C PRO A 36 10.83 0.33 -36.53
N SER A 37 9.68 -0.01 -35.92
CA SER A 37 9.18 -1.40 -35.97
C SER A 37 9.36 -1.91 -37.42
N PRO A 38 9.89 -3.12 -37.61
CA PRO A 38 10.09 -3.62 -38.97
C PRO A 38 8.78 -3.55 -39.72
N GLU A 39 8.84 -3.05 -40.92
CA GLU A 39 7.72 -2.95 -41.84
C GLU A 39 6.87 -4.21 -41.83
N ALA A 40 5.56 -4.07 -41.82
CA ALA A 40 4.60 -5.17 -41.82
C ALA A 40 4.90 -6.09 -43.04
N GLY A 41 5.64 -7.19 -42.80
CA GLY A 41 6.06 -8.15 -43.81
C GLY A 41 7.37 -8.88 -43.57
N ALA A 42 8.28 -8.35 -42.74
CA ALA A 42 9.51 -9.06 -42.42
C ALA A 42 9.28 -9.96 -41.17
N THR A 43 9.48 -11.28 -41.32
CA THR A 43 9.47 -12.22 -40.19
C THR A 43 10.58 -11.84 -39.22
N VAL A 44 10.20 -11.28 -38.07
CA VAL A 44 11.14 -10.93 -36.98
C VAL A 44 11.74 -12.22 -36.45
N THR A 45 13.04 -12.42 -36.67
CA THR A 45 13.76 -13.58 -36.14
C THR A 45 14.49 -13.20 -34.83
N PRO A 46 14.67 -14.17 -33.90
CA PRO A 46 15.44 -13.94 -32.70
C PRO A 46 16.85 -13.38 -32.96
N GLU A 47 17.51 -13.87 -34.03
CA GLU A 47 18.85 -13.46 -34.42
C GLU A 47 18.87 -11.98 -34.88
N SER A 48 17.88 -11.55 -35.65
CA SER A 48 17.77 -10.15 -36.10
C SER A 48 17.56 -9.20 -34.92
N ARG A 49 16.73 -9.58 -33.95
CA ARG A 49 16.50 -8.75 -32.75
C ARG A 49 17.71 -8.74 -31.81
N PHE A 50 18.41 -9.87 -31.68
CA PHE A 50 19.65 -9.90 -30.89
C PHE A 50 20.76 -9.06 -31.56
N ALA A 51 20.86 -9.02 -32.87
CA ALA A 51 21.78 -8.13 -33.57
C ALA A 51 21.51 -6.65 -33.24
N VAL A 52 20.25 -6.22 -33.18
CA VAL A 52 19.89 -4.87 -32.73
C VAL A 52 20.30 -4.62 -31.29
N LEU A 53 20.16 -5.63 -30.39
CA LEU A 53 20.64 -5.51 -29.01
C LEU A 53 22.15 -5.33 -28.95
N VAL A 54 22.93 -6.08 -29.73
CA VAL A 54 24.40 -5.93 -29.80
C VAL A 54 24.79 -4.54 -30.27
N GLU A 55 24.14 -4.00 -31.32
CA GLU A 55 24.38 -2.63 -31.80
C GLU A 55 24.10 -1.59 -30.70
N LYS A 56 22.93 -1.68 -30.03
CA LYS A 56 22.54 -0.76 -28.95
C LYS A 56 23.45 -0.86 -27.72
N THR A 57 24.09 -2.00 -27.50
CA THR A 57 25.01 -2.23 -26.38
C THR A 57 26.47 -1.96 -26.70
N SER A 58 26.77 -1.28 -27.80
CA SER A 58 28.14 -0.84 -28.21
C SER A 58 28.90 -0.05 -27.14
N TYR A 59 28.23 0.40 -26.07
CA TYR A 59 28.85 1.03 -24.90
C TYR A 59 29.51 0.06 -23.93
N LEU A 60 29.27 -1.25 -24.08
CA LEU A 60 29.89 -2.30 -23.28
C LEU A 60 31.30 -2.63 -23.83
N ASP A 61 32.19 -3.09 -22.96
CA ASP A 61 33.48 -3.62 -23.40
C ASP A 61 33.33 -5.01 -24.04
N ASN A 62 34.41 -5.51 -24.64
CA ASN A 62 34.40 -6.79 -25.34
C ASN A 62 34.06 -7.99 -24.43
N ALA A 63 34.52 -7.97 -23.16
CA ALA A 63 34.26 -9.04 -22.20
C ALA A 63 32.77 -9.07 -21.80
N ALA A 64 32.16 -7.91 -21.59
CA ALA A 64 30.74 -7.77 -21.32
C ALA A 64 29.87 -8.16 -22.52
N ALA A 65 30.27 -7.78 -23.73
CA ALA A 65 29.57 -8.19 -24.96
C ALA A 65 29.57 -9.72 -25.14
N GLU A 66 30.70 -10.39 -24.86
CA GLU A 66 30.80 -11.85 -24.93
C GLU A 66 29.94 -12.52 -23.83
N LYS A 67 29.90 -11.96 -22.60
CA LYS A 67 29.01 -12.42 -21.55
C LYS A 67 27.53 -12.30 -21.95
N LEU A 68 27.14 -11.18 -22.57
CA LEU A 68 25.78 -10.96 -23.06
C LEU A 68 25.40 -11.98 -24.16
N LYS A 69 26.33 -12.28 -25.08
CA LYS A 69 26.12 -13.28 -26.12
C LYS A 69 25.90 -14.67 -25.54
N ARG A 70 26.71 -15.10 -24.58
CA ARG A 70 26.54 -16.39 -23.88
C ARG A 70 25.17 -16.45 -23.16
N ALA A 71 24.71 -15.35 -22.56
CA ALA A 71 23.40 -15.31 -21.92
C ALA A 71 22.24 -15.48 -22.92
N TYR A 72 22.36 -14.87 -24.11
CA TYR A 72 21.42 -15.08 -25.20
C TYR A 72 21.41 -16.53 -25.71
N GLU A 73 22.57 -17.13 -25.95
CA GLU A 73 22.69 -18.51 -26.42
C GLU A 73 22.10 -19.51 -25.40
N TYR A 74 22.33 -19.27 -24.12
CA TYR A 74 21.74 -20.05 -23.04
C TYR A 74 20.21 -19.93 -22.98
N ALA A 75 19.69 -18.71 -22.96
CA ALA A 75 18.25 -18.45 -22.92
C ALA A 75 17.53 -18.99 -24.17
N SER A 76 18.16 -18.84 -25.38
CA SER A 76 17.65 -19.38 -26.63
C SER A 76 17.56 -20.90 -26.62
N THR A 77 18.54 -21.57 -26.02
CA THR A 77 18.55 -23.04 -25.88
C THR A 77 17.48 -23.48 -24.88
N ALA A 78 17.38 -22.82 -23.75
CA ALA A 78 16.42 -23.12 -22.67
C ALA A 78 14.95 -22.98 -23.14
N HIS A 79 14.64 -21.97 -23.94
CA HIS A 79 13.29 -21.74 -24.50
C HIS A 79 13.07 -22.34 -25.88
N LYS A 80 13.94 -23.24 -26.36
CA LYS A 80 13.82 -23.81 -27.71
C LYS A 80 12.47 -24.52 -27.91
N GLY A 81 11.75 -24.10 -28.96
CA GLY A 81 10.44 -24.70 -29.34
C GLY A 81 9.25 -24.12 -28.57
N VAL A 82 9.46 -23.28 -27.56
CA VAL A 82 8.39 -22.60 -26.83
C VAL A 82 7.91 -21.38 -27.62
N LYS A 83 6.59 -21.20 -27.72
CA LYS A 83 5.96 -20.05 -28.39
C LYS A 83 5.11 -19.26 -27.40
N ARG A 84 5.06 -17.93 -27.55
CA ARG A 84 4.13 -17.04 -26.85
C ARG A 84 2.70 -17.20 -27.38
N LYS A 85 1.73 -16.66 -26.65
CA LYS A 85 0.33 -16.59 -27.08
C LYS A 85 0.12 -15.74 -28.33
N SER A 86 1.03 -14.82 -28.63
CA SER A 86 1.13 -14.05 -29.88
C SER A 86 1.60 -14.88 -31.09
N GLY A 87 2.13 -16.12 -30.85
CA GLY A 87 2.61 -17.04 -31.90
C GLY A 87 4.11 -16.94 -32.19
N GLU A 88 4.79 -15.93 -31.70
CA GLU A 88 6.24 -15.72 -31.87
C GLU A 88 7.08 -16.66 -30.97
N PRO A 89 8.37 -16.94 -31.32
CA PRO A 89 9.28 -17.64 -30.44
C PRO A 89 9.43 -16.95 -29.08
N TYR A 90 9.40 -17.72 -27.97
CA TYR A 90 9.41 -17.15 -26.63
C TYR A 90 10.62 -16.26 -26.35
N ILE A 91 11.80 -16.61 -26.88
CA ILE A 91 13.06 -15.88 -26.69
C ILE A 91 13.00 -14.41 -27.16
N ILE A 92 12.09 -14.05 -28.05
CA ILE A 92 11.90 -12.65 -28.48
C ILE A 92 11.57 -11.75 -27.28
N HIS A 93 10.76 -12.25 -26.33
CA HIS A 93 10.42 -11.48 -25.14
C HIS A 93 11.62 -11.08 -24.26
N PRO A 94 12.49 -11.99 -23.81
CA PRO A 94 13.69 -11.61 -23.09
C PRO A 94 14.62 -10.66 -23.87
N ILE A 95 14.71 -10.82 -25.19
CA ILE A 95 15.49 -9.89 -26.02
C ILE A 95 14.88 -8.49 -26.01
N GLU A 96 13.55 -8.35 -26.13
CA GLU A 96 12.87 -7.06 -26.08
C GLU A 96 12.98 -6.40 -24.70
N VAL A 97 12.91 -7.19 -23.61
CA VAL A 97 13.16 -6.69 -22.26
C VAL A 97 14.60 -6.15 -22.15
N ALA A 98 15.59 -6.89 -22.68
CA ALA A 98 16.97 -6.44 -22.70
C ALA A 98 17.17 -5.19 -23.58
N LEU A 99 16.45 -5.06 -24.70
CA LEU A 99 16.45 -3.87 -25.56
C LEU A 99 15.91 -2.63 -24.81
N ILE A 100 14.81 -2.77 -24.07
CA ILE A 100 14.29 -1.66 -23.25
C ILE A 100 15.33 -1.24 -22.21
N LEU A 101 16.04 -2.20 -21.60
CA LEU A 101 17.08 -1.92 -20.62
C LEU A 101 18.37 -1.36 -21.25
N SER A 102 18.69 -1.71 -22.50
CA SER A 102 19.80 -1.11 -23.23
C SER A 102 19.55 0.37 -23.55
N ASP A 103 18.30 0.77 -23.80
CA ASP A 103 17.92 2.19 -23.93
C ASP A 103 18.16 2.97 -22.63
N LEU A 104 18.00 2.31 -21.48
CA LEU A 104 18.37 2.87 -20.16
C LEU A 104 19.88 2.77 -19.88
N ARG A 105 20.68 2.21 -20.79
CA ARG A 105 22.13 1.99 -20.69
C ARG A 105 22.55 1.23 -19.42
N MET A 106 21.81 0.17 -19.10
CA MET A 106 22.07 -0.67 -17.92
C MET A 106 23.37 -1.49 -18.09
N ASP A 107 23.92 -1.93 -16.96
CA ASP A 107 25.10 -2.79 -16.89
C ASP A 107 24.88 -4.19 -17.49
N VAL A 108 25.98 -4.89 -17.80
CA VAL A 108 25.93 -6.22 -18.43
C VAL A 108 25.22 -7.26 -17.59
N ASP A 109 25.35 -7.22 -16.26
CA ASP A 109 24.71 -8.19 -15.37
C ASP A 109 23.19 -8.03 -15.37
N THR A 110 22.70 -6.78 -15.44
CA THR A 110 21.28 -6.47 -15.60
C THR A 110 20.76 -6.95 -16.96
N LEU A 111 21.50 -6.73 -18.06
CA LEU A 111 21.11 -7.20 -19.38
C LEU A 111 21.11 -8.73 -19.50
N CYS A 112 22.10 -9.41 -18.92
CA CYS A 112 22.13 -10.86 -18.83
C CYS A 112 20.96 -11.39 -18.00
N ALA A 113 20.68 -10.77 -16.85
CA ALA A 113 19.53 -11.13 -16.02
C ALA A 113 18.20 -10.92 -16.76
N ALA A 114 18.09 -9.90 -17.62
CA ALA A 114 16.92 -9.70 -18.45
C ALA A 114 16.74 -10.78 -19.52
N LEU A 115 17.84 -11.26 -20.15
CA LEU A 115 17.78 -12.37 -21.09
C LEU A 115 17.40 -13.69 -20.42
N LEU A 116 17.75 -13.85 -19.15
CA LEU A 116 17.60 -15.10 -18.36
C LEU A 116 16.41 -15.10 -17.40
N HIS A 117 15.64 -14.00 -17.27
CA HIS A 117 14.72 -13.79 -16.15
C HIS A 117 13.61 -14.85 -16.04
N ASP A 118 13.14 -15.40 -17.14
CA ASP A 118 12.10 -16.42 -17.19
C ASP A 118 12.66 -17.87 -17.20
N THR A 119 13.98 -18.07 -17.32
CA THR A 119 14.56 -19.41 -17.45
C THR A 119 14.34 -20.28 -16.21
N ILE A 120 14.39 -19.70 -14.98
CA ILE A 120 14.12 -20.47 -13.73
C ILE A 120 12.63 -20.80 -13.61
N GLU A 121 11.74 -19.96 -14.18
CA GLU A 121 10.31 -20.12 -14.06
C GLU A 121 9.73 -21.12 -15.08
N ASP A 122 10.17 -20.99 -16.32
CA ASP A 122 9.59 -21.70 -17.47
C ASP A 122 10.41 -22.89 -17.96
N THR A 123 11.61 -23.15 -17.39
CA THR A 123 12.49 -24.26 -17.81
C THR A 123 13.10 -24.98 -16.61
N ASP A 124 13.86 -26.04 -16.85
CA ASP A 124 14.58 -26.81 -15.82
C ASP A 124 15.86 -26.10 -15.31
N THR A 125 16.07 -24.83 -15.65
CA THR A 125 17.24 -24.07 -15.22
C THR A 125 17.22 -23.82 -13.71
N THR A 126 18.34 -24.14 -13.02
CA THR A 126 18.47 -23.89 -11.58
C THR A 126 19.27 -22.62 -11.30
N ALA A 127 19.01 -22.01 -10.13
CA ALA A 127 19.78 -20.84 -9.68
C ALA A 127 21.29 -21.12 -9.55
N VAL A 128 21.67 -22.36 -9.17
CA VAL A 128 23.06 -22.79 -9.06
C VAL A 128 23.74 -22.82 -10.44
N ALA A 129 23.05 -23.34 -11.46
CA ALA A 129 23.59 -23.37 -12.83
C ALA A 129 23.82 -21.95 -13.38
N LEU A 130 22.91 -21.01 -13.07
CA LEU A 130 23.08 -19.61 -13.46
C LEU A 130 24.26 -18.95 -12.71
N GLU A 131 24.44 -19.26 -11.44
CA GLU A 131 25.55 -18.73 -10.64
C GLU A 131 26.90 -19.20 -11.17
N GLU A 132 27.02 -20.49 -11.50
CA GLU A 132 28.24 -21.08 -12.05
C GLU A 132 28.63 -20.51 -13.43
N GLN A 133 27.62 -20.20 -14.28
CA GLN A 133 27.88 -19.74 -15.65
C GLN A 133 28.00 -18.24 -15.81
N PHE A 134 27.20 -17.47 -15.03
CA PHE A 134 27.07 -16.03 -15.19
C PHE A 134 27.44 -15.22 -13.94
N GLY A 135 27.73 -15.92 -12.82
CA GLY A 135 28.13 -15.32 -11.55
C GLY A 135 26.94 -15.00 -10.61
N ALA A 136 27.27 -14.79 -9.32
CA ALA A 136 26.31 -14.62 -8.25
C ALA A 136 25.34 -13.42 -8.45
N GLN A 137 25.81 -12.32 -9.04
CA GLN A 137 24.97 -11.13 -9.27
C GLN A 137 23.83 -11.41 -10.25
N VAL A 138 24.14 -12.05 -11.40
CA VAL A 138 23.10 -12.39 -12.39
C VAL A 138 22.11 -13.39 -11.80
N SER A 139 22.59 -14.43 -11.09
CA SER A 139 21.73 -15.42 -10.43
C SER A 139 20.79 -14.76 -9.39
N GLN A 140 21.31 -13.84 -8.57
CA GLN A 140 20.51 -13.12 -7.56
C GLN A 140 19.45 -12.23 -8.21
N LEU A 141 19.77 -11.51 -9.29
CA LEU A 141 18.83 -10.69 -10.02
C LEU A 141 17.70 -11.53 -10.62
N VAL A 142 18.03 -12.64 -11.30
CA VAL A 142 17.02 -13.56 -11.87
C VAL A 142 16.14 -14.14 -10.79
N GLN A 143 16.70 -14.64 -9.68
CA GLN A 143 15.92 -15.12 -8.53
C GLN A 143 15.01 -14.03 -7.94
N GLY A 144 15.49 -12.78 -7.89
CA GLY A 144 14.73 -11.64 -7.42
C GLY A 144 13.48 -11.41 -8.28
N VAL A 145 13.60 -11.46 -9.61
CA VAL A 145 12.50 -11.30 -10.56
C VAL A 145 11.52 -12.48 -10.47
N THR A 146 12.01 -13.72 -10.46
CA THR A 146 11.21 -14.96 -10.37
C THR A 146 10.39 -15.04 -9.08
N LYS A 147 10.96 -14.66 -7.92
CA LYS A 147 10.25 -14.68 -6.63
C LYS A 147 9.04 -13.74 -6.60
N ILE A 148 9.00 -12.73 -7.44
CA ILE A 148 7.88 -11.80 -7.57
C ILE A 148 6.68 -12.48 -8.25
N THR A 149 6.92 -13.40 -9.18
CA THR A 149 5.90 -13.97 -10.08
C THR A 149 5.13 -15.14 -9.46
N ARG A 150 5.75 -15.95 -8.58
CA ARG A 150 5.13 -17.17 -8.00
C ARG A 150 4.25 -16.86 -6.79
N ILE A 151 2.92 -16.81 -6.97
CA ILE A 151 1.93 -16.74 -5.86
C ILE A 151 0.67 -17.51 -6.24
N GLU A 152 0.31 -18.50 -5.41
CA GLU A 152 -1.00 -19.13 -5.40
C GLU A 152 -1.85 -18.48 -4.30
N VAL A 153 -2.88 -17.72 -4.65
CA VAL A 153 -3.79 -17.07 -3.69
C VAL A 153 -5.23 -17.14 -4.19
N GLU A 154 -6.17 -17.26 -3.25
CA GLU A 154 -7.58 -17.48 -3.50
C GLU A 154 -8.34 -16.28 -4.10
N SER A 155 -7.76 -15.06 -4.08
CA SER A 155 -8.40 -13.85 -4.63
C SER A 155 -7.42 -12.95 -5.40
N LEU A 156 -7.89 -12.30 -6.48
CA LEU A 156 -7.12 -11.36 -7.32
C LEU A 156 -6.54 -10.17 -6.54
N THR A 157 -7.23 -9.71 -5.49
CA THR A 157 -6.76 -8.59 -4.64
C THR A 157 -5.66 -9.02 -3.68
N ASP A 158 -5.71 -10.25 -3.18
CA ASP A 158 -4.68 -10.80 -2.30
C ASP A 158 -3.43 -11.18 -3.09
N GLU A 159 -3.59 -11.64 -4.35
CA GLU A 159 -2.50 -11.86 -5.31
C GLU A 159 -1.72 -10.57 -5.57
N GLN A 160 -2.39 -9.45 -5.84
CA GLN A 160 -1.74 -8.16 -6.04
C GLN A 160 -0.95 -7.72 -4.80
N ALA A 161 -1.55 -7.82 -3.62
CA ALA A 161 -0.92 -7.41 -2.38
C ALA A 161 0.31 -8.26 -2.03
N ALA A 162 0.23 -9.57 -2.23
CA ALA A 162 1.35 -10.48 -2.01
C ALA A 162 2.48 -10.29 -3.04
N THR A 163 2.14 -10.05 -4.32
CA THR A 163 3.10 -9.71 -5.37
C THR A 163 3.86 -8.44 -5.03
N MET A 164 3.13 -7.41 -4.59
CA MET A 164 3.73 -6.14 -4.18
C MET A 164 4.70 -6.30 -3.01
N ARG A 165 4.30 -7.05 -1.98
CA ARG A 165 5.17 -7.35 -0.84
C ARG A 165 6.49 -7.97 -1.26
N LYS A 166 6.45 -9.03 -2.07
CA LYS A 166 7.67 -9.68 -2.57
C LYS A 166 8.51 -8.76 -3.42
N MET A 167 7.86 -7.91 -4.23
CA MET A 167 8.53 -6.93 -5.07
C MET A 167 9.34 -5.95 -4.23
N PHE A 168 8.77 -5.38 -3.15
CA PHE A 168 9.50 -4.46 -2.27
C PHE A 168 10.65 -5.12 -1.54
N VAL A 169 10.49 -6.36 -1.07
CA VAL A 169 11.60 -7.14 -0.46
C VAL A 169 12.73 -7.38 -1.46
N ALA A 170 12.40 -7.70 -2.70
CA ALA A 170 13.43 -7.90 -3.73
C ALA A 170 14.13 -6.57 -4.07
N MET A 171 13.38 -5.48 -4.20
CA MET A 171 13.89 -4.13 -4.47
C MET A 171 14.84 -3.62 -3.39
N SER A 172 14.59 -3.93 -2.12
CA SER A 172 15.45 -3.50 -1.02
C SER A 172 16.84 -4.14 -1.04
N LYS A 173 16.95 -5.30 -1.66
CA LYS A 173 18.23 -6.01 -1.85
C LYS A 173 18.97 -5.46 -3.05
N ASP A 174 18.30 -5.29 -4.19
CA ASP A 174 18.87 -4.74 -5.40
C ASP A 174 17.78 -4.06 -6.24
N ILE A 175 17.93 -2.75 -6.48
CA ILE A 175 16.96 -1.95 -7.21
C ILE A 175 16.84 -2.36 -8.69
N ARG A 176 17.86 -3.03 -9.25
CA ARG A 176 17.84 -3.50 -10.64
C ARG A 176 16.73 -4.51 -10.89
N VAL A 177 16.35 -5.29 -9.87
CA VAL A 177 15.22 -6.24 -9.96
C VAL A 177 13.94 -5.56 -10.40
N ILE A 178 13.62 -4.37 -9.85
CA ILE A 178 12.40 -3.65 -10.24
C ILE A 178 12.56 -3.01 -11.63
N VAL A 179 13.76 -2.56 -12.00
CA VAL A 179 14.00 -1.98 -13.32
C VAL A 179 13.78 -3.05 -14.40
N ILE A 180 14.28 -4.28 -14.19
CA ILE A 180 13.99 -5.43 -15.05
C ILE A 180 12.48 -5.72 -15.10
N LYS A 181 11.80 -5.72 -13.94
CA LYS A 181 10.36 -6.00 -13.89
C LYS A 181 9.51 -4.91 -14.54
N LEU A 182 9.94 -3.65 -14.51
CA LEU A 182 9.29 -2.56 -15.25
C LEU A 182 9.46 -2.72 -16.76
N ALA A 183 10.63 -3.15 -17.24
CA ALA A 183 10.89 -3.44 -18.64
C ALA A 183 10.09 -4.68 -19.12
N ASP A 184 10.04 -5.74 -18.31
CA ASP A 184 9.16 -6.90 -18.56
C ASP A 184 7.69 -6.48 -18.66
N ARG A 185 7.19 -5.68 -17.71
CA ARG A 185 5.83 -5.16 -17.74
C ARG A 185 5.57 -4.33 -18.98
N LEU A 186 6.50 -3.49 -19.39
CA LEU A 186 6.35 -2.66 -20.58
C LEU A 186 6.21 -3.53 -21.85
N HIS A 187 7.10 -4.52 -22.03
CA HIS A 187 6.97 -5.41 -23.18
C HIS A 187 5.68 -6.24 -23.14
N ASN A 188 5.26 -6.71 -21.95
CA ASN A 188 3.99 -7.39 -21.80
C ASN A 188 2.78 -6.48 -22.13
N MET A 189 2.85 -5.18 -21.85
CA MET A 189 1.82 -4.21 -22.24
C MET A 189 1.80 -3.96 -23.74
N ARG A 190 2.95 -3.94 -24.42
CA ARG A 190 3.06 -3.82 -25.89
C ARG A 190 2.44 -5.01 -26.61
N THR A 191 2.46 -6.20 -26.01
CA THR A 191 1.94 -7.46 -26.59
C THR A 191 0.61 -7.90 -25.96
N LEU A 192 -0.08 -7.00 -25.26
CA LEU A 192 -1.24 -7.33 -24.44
C LEU A 192 -2.48 -7.73 -25.28
N SER A 193 -2.55 -7.34 -26.55
CA SER A 193 -3.62 -7.68 -27.52
C SER A 193 -3.87 -9.18 -27.64
N ALA A 194 -2.85 -10.02 -27.47
CA ALA A 194 -2.92 -11.47 -27.51
C ALA A 194 -3.71 -12.12 -26.35
N LEU A 195 -4.08 -11.34 -25.32
CA LEU A 195 -4.84 -11.83 -24.16
C LEU A 195 -6.34 -11.59 -24.30
N LYS A 196 -7.15 -12.38 -23.54
CA LYS A 196 -8.59 -12.15 -23.40
C LYS A 196 -8.89 -10.80 -22.75
N GLU A 197 -10.03 -10.20 -23.06
CA GLU A 197 -10.43 -8.85 -22.64
C GLU A 197 -10.35 -8.65 -21.11
N ASP A 198 -10.93 -9.57 -20.33
CA ASP A 198 -10.88 -9.48 -18.85
C ASP A 198 -9.45 -9.38 -18.32
N ARG A 199 -8.53 -10.16 -18.90
CA ARG A 199 -7.11 -10.14 -18.54
C ARG A 199 -6.43 -8.87 -19.00
N ARG A 200 -6.80 -8.33 -20.16
CA ARG A 200 -6.28 -7.04 -20.65
C ARG A 200 -6.65 -5.91 -19.70
N ILE A 201 -7.93 -5.83 -19.31
CA ILE A 201 -8.43 -4.82 -18.36
C ILE A 201 -7.74 -4.94 -17.00
N PHE A 202 -7.62 -6.17 -16.49
CA PHE A 202 -6.96 -6.41 -15.21
C PHE A 202 -5.50 -5.96 -15.21
N LYS A 203 -4.72 -6.39 -16.22
CA LYS A 203 -3.29 -6.05 -16.34
C LYS A 203 -3.07 -4.56 -16.59
N SER A 204 -3.94 -3.91 -17.34
CA SER A 204 -3.88 -2.46 -17.58
C SER A 204 -4.17 -1.66 -16.31
N ARG A 205 -5.15 -2.07 -15.51
CA ARG A 205 -5.45 -1.43 -14.22
C ARG A 205 -4.29 -1.59 -13.24
N GLU A 206 -3.75 -2.80 -13.11
CA GLU A 206 -2.55 -3.08 -12.31
C GLU A 206 -1.37 -2.20 -12.74
N THR A 207 -1.19 -2.01 -14.06
CA THR A 207 -0.13 -1.18 -14.61
C THR A 207 -0.30 0.29 -14.22
N LEU A 208 -1.49 0.86 -14.35
CA LEU A 208 -1.77 2.26 -13.96
C LEU A 208 -1.70 2.52 -12.46
N GLU A 209 -2.14 1.54 -11.65
CA GLU A 209 -2.23 1.73 -10.20
C GLU A 209 -0.91 1.43 -9.48
N ILE A 210 -0.03 0.63 -10.08
CA ILE A 210 1.16 0.09 -9.41
C ILE A 210 2.44 0.39 -10.18
N TYR A 211 2.58 -0.14 -11.41
CA TYR A 211 3.85 -0.08 -12.12
C TYR A 211 4.21 1.32 -12.64
N ALA A 212 3.26 2.05 -13.20
CA ALA A 212 3.50 3.42 -13.67
C ALA A 212 3.82 4.40 -12.53
N PRO A 213 3.15 4.36 -11.36
CA PRO A 213 3.56 5.12 -10.18
C PRO A 213 4.97 4.75 -9.64
N ILE A 214 5.35 3.48 -9.66
CA ILE A 214 6.70 3.05 -9.27
C ILE A 214 7.73 3.61 -10.26
N ALA A 215 7.51 3.48 -11.57
CA ALA A 215 8.38 4.07 -12.59
C ALA A 215 8.50 5.59 -12.41
N HIS A 216 7.39 6.26 -12.06
CA HIS A 216 7.40 7.69 -11.73
C HIS A 216 8.25 8.00 -10.50
N ARG A 217 8.13 7.23 -9.43
CA ARG A 217 8.88 7.42 -8.18
C ARG A 217 10.37 7.17 -8.38
N LEU A 218 10.73 6.22 -9.23
CA LEU A 218 12.11 5.93 -9.61
C LEU A 218 12.68 6.91 -10.66
N GLY A 219 11.87 7.86 -11.14
CA GLY A 219 12.28 8.86 -12.11
C GLY A 219 12.45 8.32 -13.54
N ILE A 220 12.06 7.07 -13.84
CA ILE A 220 12.18 6.45 -15.16
C ILE A 220 11.01 6.96 -16.04
N GLY A 221 11.21 8.17 -16.59
CA GLY A 221 10.20 8.87 -17.36
C GLY A 221 9.77 8.11 -18.61
N SER A 222 10.73 7.57 -19.37
CA SER A 222 10.50 6.83 -20.62
C SER A 222 9.55 5.63 -20.44
N ILE A 223 9.78 4.80 -19.44
CA ILE A 223 8.89 3.64 -19.15
C ILE A 223 7.54 4.10 -18.60
N LYS A 224 7.53 5.09 -17.72
CA LYS A 224 6.30 5.56 -17.05
C LYS A 224 5.23 5.97 -18.05
N TRP A 225 5.53 6.88 -18.95
CA TRP A 225 4.50 7.45 -19.81
C TRP A 225 4.00 6.44 -20.86
N GLU A 226 4.86 5.53 -21.32
CA GLU A 226 4.44 4.49 -22.25
C GLU A 226 3.51 3.46 -21.56
N LEU A 227 3.82 3.08 -20.32
CA LEU A 227 2.92 2.25 -19.51
C LEU A 227 1.56 2.92 -19.29
N GLU A 228 1.55 4.24 -19.01
CA GLU A 228 0.33 5.02 -18.82
C GLU A 228 -0.53 5.06 -20.11
N ASP A 229 0.07 5.35 -21.26
CA ASP A 229 -0.63 5.47 -22.54
C ASP A 229 -1.17 4.10 -23.03
N LEU A 230 -0.36 3.02 -22.94
CA LEU A 230 -0.80 1.66 -23.25
C LEU A 230 -1.94 1.18 -22.35
N ALA A 231 -1.84 1.44 -21.05
CA ALA A 231 -2.89 1.05 -20.11
C ALA A 231 -4.18 1.87 -20.33
N PHE A 232 -4.07 3.15 -20.64
CA PHE A 232 -5.20 4.01 -20.98
C PHE A 232 -5.92 3.52 -22.24
N TYR A 233 -5.17 3.09 -23.26
CA TYR A 233 -5.72 2.52 -24.47
C TYR A 233 -6.66 1.33 -24.19
N TYR A 234 -6.23 0.38 -23.36
CA TYR A 234 -7.03 -0.82 -23.06
C TYR A 234 -8.18 -0.55 -22.07
N LEU A 235 -8.04 0.44 -21.17
CA LEU A 235 -9.08 0.74 -20.16
C LEU A 235 -10.20 1.65 -20.69
N GLU A 236 -9.86 2.61 -21.57
CA GLU A 236 -10.79 3.64 -22.04
C GLU A 236 -10.62 3.88 -23.56
N PRO A 237 -10.81 2.86 -24.41
CA PRO A 237 -10.47 2.91 -25.84
C PRO A 237 -11.22 4.01 -26.59
N ALA A 238 -12.47 4.30 -26.23
CA ALA A 238 -13.25 5.37 -26.86
C ALA A 238 -12.65 6.76 -26.58
N LYS A 239 -12.25 7.02 -25.34
CA LYS A 239 -11.64 8.30 -24.93
C LYS A 239 -10.22 8.44 -25.49
N PHE A 240 -9.47 7.34 -25.51
CA PHE A 240 -8.16 7.30 -26.16
C PHE A 240 -8.26 7.70 -27.64
N LYS A 241 -9.17 7.07 -28.40
CA LYS A 241 -9.41 7.38 -29.84
C LYS A 241 -9.85 8.82 -30.03
N GLN A 242 -10.74 9.34 -29.17
CA GLN A 242 -11.18 10.73 -29.23
C GLN A 242 -10.02 11.72 -29.04
N ILE A 243 -9.21 11.52 -27.98
CA ILE A 243 -8.08 12.42 -27.68
C ILE A 243 -6.99 12.30 -28.74
N SER A 244 -6.69 11.07 -29.21
CA SER A 244 -5.72 10.83 -30.29
C SER A 244 -6.11 11.57 -31.57
N ARG A 245 -7.40 11.54 -31.95
CA ARG A 245 -7.90 12.29 -33.13
C ARG A 245 -7.73 13.79 -32.95
N LEU A 246 -8.13 14.37 -31.79
CA LEU A 246 -7.97 15.81 -31.51
C LEU A 246 -6.48 16.24 -31.55
N VAL A 247 -5.58 15.36 -31.10
CA VAL A 247 -4.13 15.61 -31.17
C VAL A 247 -3.62 15.50 -32.60
N ALA A 248 -4.12 14.56 -33.40
CA ALA A 248 -3.73 14.38 -34.80
C ALA A 248 -4.24 15.52 -35.71
N GLU A 249 -5.49 15.96 -35.53
CA GLU A 249 -6.09 17.05 -36.34
C GLU A 249 -5.31 18.38 -36.22
N SER A 250 -4.67 18.64 -35.10
CA SER A 250 -3.86 19.84 -34.89
C SER A 250 -2.34 19.66 -35.17
N ARG A 251 -1.92 18.52 -35.74
CA ARG A 251 -0.49 18.16 -35.87
C ARG A 251 0.27 19.14 -36.79
N ASN A 252 -0.15 19.32 -38.00
CA ASN A 252 0.55 20.16 -38.99
C ASN A 252 0.67 21.61 -38.52
N GLU A 253 -0.41 22.18 -37.96
CA GLU A 253 -0.36 23.52 -37.38
C GLU A 253 0.62 23.65 -36.22
N ARG A 254 0.69 22.61 -35.39
CA ARG A 254 1.65 22.60 -34.25
C ARG A 254 3.08 22.46 -34.71
N GLU A 255 3.36 21.60 -35.68
CA GLU A 255 4.71 21.40 -36.23
C GLU A 255 5.23 22.68 -36.84
N THR A 256 4.43 23.35 -37.69
CA THR A 256 4.77 24.66 -38.28
C THR A 256 5.01 25.73 -37.23
N TYR A 257 4.14 25.77 -36.20
CA TYR A 257 4.31 26.71 -35.07
C TYR A 257 5.57 26.41 -34.27
N LEU A 258 5.84 25.14 -33.93
CA LEU A 258 7.04 24.75 -33.20
C LEU A 258 8.31 25.05 -33.97
N ALA A 259 8.33 24.83 -35.28
CA ALA A 259 9.47 25.17 -36.12
C ALA A 259 9.79 26.68 -36.02
N SER A 260 8.78 27.55 -36.15
CA SER A 260 8.97 29.00 -36.01
C SER A 260 9.44 29.45 -34.62
N VAL A 261 8.93 28.78 -33.55
CA VAL A 261 9.36 29.01 -32.19
C VAL A 261 10.82 28.60 -31.98
N ILE A 262 11.23 27.43 -32.49
CA ILE A 262 12.58 26.90 -32.36
C ILE A 262 13.56 27.80 -33.09
N GLU A 263 13.23 28.27 -34.30
CA GLU A 263 14.05 29.20 -35.07
C GLU A 263 14.24 30.53 -34.32
N THR A 264 13.17 31.12 -33.78
CA THR A 264 13.21 32.34 -32.97
C THR A 264 14.10 32.18 -31.74
N LEU A 265 13.93 31.07 -31.02
CA LEU A 265 14.72 30.75 -29.82
C LEU A 265 16.20 30.56 -30.16
N ASN A 266 16.53 29.80 -31.22
CA ASN A 266 17.92 29.59 -31.63
C ASN A 266 18.61 30.93 -31.95
N THR A 267 17.91 31.81 -32.63
CA THR A 267 18.44 33.16 -32.96
C THR A 267 18.71 33.98 -31.70
N GLU A 268 17.78 34.00 -30.76
CA GLU A 268 17.93 34.77 -29.51
C GLU A 268 18.98 34.15 -28.59
N LEU A 269 19.04 32.83 -28.46
CA LEU A 269 20.04 32.16 -27.65
C LEU A 269 21.46 32.34 -28.19
N ALA A 270 21.63 32.32 -29.50
CA ALA A 270 22.90 32.66 -30.11
C ALA A 270 23.31 34.11 -29.81
N ARG A 271 22.36 35.08 -29.83
CA ARG A 271 22.59 36.48 -29.48
C ARG A 271 23.08 36.69 -28.04
N VAL A 272 22.57 35.88 -27.09
CA VAL A 272 22.99 35.92 -25.68
C VAL A 272 24.19 35.01 -25.36
N GLY A 273 24.82 34.42 -26.39
CA GLY A 273 26.03 33.60 -26.24
C GLY A 273 25.81 32.13 -25.86
N ILE A 274 24.61 31.62 -26.01
CA ILE A 274 24.23 30.19 -25.72
C ILE A 274 23.93 29.49 -27.07
N ALA A 275 24.97 29.38 -27.90
CA ALA A 275 24.80 28.77 -29.25
C ALA A 275 24.66 27.24 -29.22
N ASP A 276 25.11 26.57 -28.17
CA ASP A 276 25.12 25.11 -28.06
C ASP A 276 23.83 24.52 -27.41
N ALA A 277 22.76 25.31 -27.30
CA ALA A 277 21.50 24.83 -26.77
C ALA A 277 20.81 23.85 -27.74
N HIS A 278 20.37 22.71 -27.24
CA HIS A 278 19.54 21.80 -28.03
C HIS A 278 18.07 22.10 -27.75
N ILE A 279 17.33 22.52 -28.79
CA ILE A 279 15.92 22.89 -28.68
C ILE A 279 15.09 21.88 -29.45
N ALA A 280 14.13 21.24 -28.80
CA ALA A 280 13.22 20.26 -29.42
C ALA A 280 11.76 20.47 -28.96
N GLY A 281 10.84 20.19 -29.87
CA GLY A 281 9.42 20.10 -29.50
C GLY A 281 9.21 18.95 -28.51
N ARG A 282 8.27 19.12 -27.56
CA ARG A 282 7.91 18.08 -26.61
C ARG A 282 6.47 17.66 -26.82
N PRO A 283 6.23 16.45 -27.37
CA PRO A 283 4.89 15.89 -27.45
C PRO A 283 4.35 15.61 -26.04
N LYS A 284 3.06 15.82 -25.85
CA LYS A 284 2.39 15.51 -24.59
C LYS A 284 1.67 14.19 -24.69
N HIS A 285 1.88 13.32 -23.70
CA HIS A 285 1.31 12.00 -23.64
C HIS A 285 -0.20 12.04 -23.45
N LEU A 286 -0.92 11.12 -24.12
CA LEU A 286 -2.38 11.10 -24.23
C LEU A 286 -3.06 10.92 -22.87
N TYR A 287 -2.51 10.05 -22.02
CA TYR A 287 -3.04 9.86 -20.66
C TYR A 287 -2.90 11.12 -19.79
N SER A 288 -1.82 11.87 -19.96
CA SER A 288 -1.63 13.15 -19.26
C SER A 288 -2.65 14.20 -19.68
N ILE A 289 -3.06 14.21 -20.96
CA ILE A 289 -4.15 15.06 -21.48
C ILE A 289 -5.48 14.63 -20.85
N TYR A 290 -5.80 13.33 -20.92
CA TYR A 290 -7.00 12.74 -20.33
C TYR A 290 -7.14 13.07 -18.85
N GLN A 291 -6.09 12.92 -18.04
CA GLN A 291 -6.09 13.26 -16.62
C GLN A 291 -6.42 14.74 -16.36
N LYS A 292 -5.93 15.65 -17.20
CA LYS A 292 -6.23 17.09 -17.05
C LYS A 292 -7.67 17.41 -17.39
N MET A 293 -8.21 16.76 -18.44
CA MET A 293 -9.62 16.92 -18.82
C MET A 293 -10.54 16.38 -17.72
N THR A 294 -10.27 15.19 -17.18
CA THR A 294 -11.16 14.54 -16.19
C THR A 294 -11.02 15.11 -14.78
N LYS A 295 -9.79 15.28 -14.27
CA LYS A 295 -9.56 15.74 -12.89
C LYS A 295 -9.79 17.23 -12.70
N ARG A 296 -9.65 18.06 -13.76
CA ARG A 296 -9.78 19.52 -13.68
C ARG A 296 -10.99 20.05 -14.42
N GLY A 297 -11.83 19.20 -15.02
CA GLY A 297 -13.02 19.60 -15.78
C GLY A 297 -12.73 20.51 -16.97
N LYS A 298 -11.49 20.47 -17.53
CA LYS A 298 -11.08 21.37 -18.61
C LYS A 298 -11.41 20.79 -19.97
N GLY A 299 -11.93 21.63 -20.87
CA GLY A 299 -12.02 21.30 -22.27
C GLY A 299 -10.63 21.14 -22.92
N PHE A 300 -10.56 20.42 -24.04
CA PHE A 300 -9.28 20.21 -24.76
C PHE A 300 -8.60 21.55 -25.14
N SER A 301 -9.38 22.55 -25.58
CA SER A 301 -8.93 23.91 -25.91
C SER A 301 -8.39 24.71 -24.72
N GLU A 302 -8.70 24.32 -23.49
CA GLU A 302 -8.23 24.98 -22.26
C GLU A 302 -6.91 24.38 -21.72
N ILE A 303 -6.35 23.39 -22.44
CA ILE A 303 -5.09 22.77 -22.06
C ILE A 303 -3.94 23.54 -22.73
N TYR A 304 -3.47 24.59 -22.06
CA TYR A 304 -2.44 25.52 -22.56
C TYR A 304 -1.05 24.90 -22.76
N ASP A 305 -0.76 23.71 -22.28
CA ASP A 305 0.52 23.02 -22.34
C ASP A 305 0.55 21.87 -23.38
N LEU A 306 -0.31 21.93 -24.39
CA LEU A 306 -0.27 21.03 -25.55
C LEU A 306 0.91 21.32 -26.46
N ILE A 307 1.33 22.59 -26.51
CA ILE A 307 2.49 23.06 -27.26
C ILE A 307 3.60 23.34 -26.26
N ALA A 308 4.66 22.56 -26.31
CA ALA A 308 5.79 22.73 -25.43
C ALA A 308 7.10 22.54 -26.18
N VAL A 309 8.11 23.33 -25.78
CA VAL A 309 9.49 23.16 -26.20
C VAL A 309 10.37 22.81 -25.03
N ARG A 310 11.39 22.03 -25.31
CA ARG A 310 12.45 21.68 -24.37
C ARG A 310 13.75 22.30 -24.81
N VAL A 311 14.39 23.01 -23.91
CA VAL A 311 15.72 23.61 -24.13
C VAL A 311 16.71 22.90 -23.20
N ILE A 312 17.71 22.27 -23.78
CA ILE A 312 18.78 21.55 -23.07
C ILE A 312 20.07 22.35 -23.22
N VAL A 313 20.71 22.66 -22.10
CA VAL A 313 21.94 23.46 -22.02
C VAL A 313 23.01 22.78 -21.17
N LYS A 314 24.22 23.31 -21.14
CA LYS A 314 25.35 22.68 -20.44
C LYS A 314 25.34 22.92 -18.93
N THR A 315 25.04 24.16 -18.50
CA THR A 315 25.15 24.54 -17.09
C THR A 315 23.85 25.04 -16.48
N VAL A 316 23.76 25.03 -15.16
CA VAL A 316 22.63 25.62 -14.43
C VAL A 316 22.52 27.12 -14.67
N GLY A 317 23.64 27.82 -14.77
CA GLY A 317 23.65 29.25 -15.09
C GLY A 317 23.02 29.54 -16.45
N ASP A 318 23.29 28.68 -17.46
CA ASP A 318 22.67 28.80 -18.79
C ASP A 318 21.15 28.57 -18.72
N CYS A 319 20.67 27.70 -17.83
CA CYS A 319 19.23 27.50 -17.65
C CYS A 319 18.50 28.80 -17.26
N TYR A 320 19.07 29.57 -16.33
CA TYR A 320 18.48 30.84 -15.91
C TYR A 320 18.69 31.96 -16.96
N SER A 321 19.79 31.93 -17.72
CA SER A 321 20.01 32.82 -18.84
C SER A 321 19.01 32.59 -19.98
N VAL A 322 18.71 31.32 -20.31
CA VAL A 322 17.64 30.95 -21.26
C VAL A 322 16.28 31.43 -20.77
N LEU A 323 15.98 31.27 -19.46
CA LEU A 323 14.74 31.79 -18.89
C LEU A 323 14.59 33.29 -19.08
N GLY A 324 15.68 34.08 -18.84
CA GLY A 324 15.71 35.50 -19.10
C GLY A 324 15.47 35.87 -20.57
N ALA A 325 16.11 35.15 -21.51
CA ALA A 325 15.90 35.33 -22.95
C ALA A 325 14.45 35.02 -23.36
N VAL A 326 13.88 33.91 -22.87
CA VAL A 326 12.48 33.52 -23.16
C VAL A 326 11.51 34.59 -22.64
N HIS A 327 11.73 35.14 -21.44
CA HIS A 327 10.85 36.17 -20.85
C HIS A 327 11.06 37.55 -21.53
N THR A 328 12.17 37.76 -22.15
CA THR A 328 12.43 38.97 -22.97
C THR A 328 11.67 38.87 -24.31
N LEU A 329 11.66 37.69 -24.93
CA LEU A 329 10.95 37.46 -26.18
C LEU A 329 9.42 37.46 -26.00
N TRP A 330 8.93 36.82 -24.92
CA TRP A 330 7.51 36.57 -24.70
C TRP A 330 7.11 36.81 -23.25
N HIS A 331 5.95 37.40 -23.05
CA HIS A 331 5.46 37.69 -21.71
C HIS A 331 5.05 36.41 -20.96
N PRO A 332 5.58 36.18 -19.73
CA PRO A 332 5.21 35.03 -18.94
C PRO A 332 3.76 35.13 -18.42
N MET A 333 3.04 34.00 -18.40
CA MET A 333 1.72 33.92 -17.78
C MET A 333 1.85 33.87 -16.25
N PRO A 334 1.12 34.76 -15.50
CA PRO A 334 1.16 34.77 -14.03
C PRO A 334 0.83 33.43 -13.41
N GLY A 335 1.60 33.02 -12.37
CA GLY A 335 1.38 31.75 -11.63
C GLY A 335 1.73 30.48 -12.41
N ARG A 336 2.35 30.60 -13.59
CA ARG A 336 2.73 29.46 -14.44
C ARG A 336 4.23 29.14 -14.46
N PHE A 337 5.02 29.89 -13.71
CA PHE A 337 6.44 29.61 -13.52
C PHE A 337 6.65 28.60 -12.40
N LYS A 338 7.55 27.64 -12.62
CA LYS A 338 7.95 26.63 -11.61
C LYS A 338 9.45 26.38 -11.72
N ASP A 339 10.14 26.52 -10.63
CA ASP A 339 11.55 26.24 -10.51
C ASP A 339 11.77 24.91 -9.79
N TYR A 340 11.92 23.85 -10.57
CA TYR A 340 12.29 22.53 -10.07
C TYR A 340 13.81 22.30 -10.06
N ILE A 341 14.64 23.30 -10.44
CA ILE A 341 16.08 23.23 -10.23
C ILE A 341 16.39 23.60 -8.79
N ALA A 342 15.85 24.72 -8.30
CA ALA A 342 15.98 25.14 -6.90
C ALA A 342 15.21 24.22 -5.94
N MET A 343 14.07 23.67 -6.39
CA MET A 343 13.20 22.78 -5.60
C MET A 343 12.95 21.48 -6.35
N PRO A 344 13.89 20.51 -6.32
CA PRO A 344 13.75 19.23 -6.99
C PRO A 344 12.57 18.43 -6.45
N LYS A 345 11.87 17.70 -7.31
CA LYS A 345 10.81 16.76 -6.89
C LYS A 345 11.40 15.55 -6.17
N LEU A 346 10.57 14.81 -5.42
CA LEU A 346 10.98 13.59 -4.71
C LEU A 346 11.61 12.52 -5.64
N ASN A 347 11.23 12.50 -6.92
CA ASN A 347 11.80 11.64 -7.94
C ASN A 347 13.03 12.22 -8.63
N MET A 348 13.68 13.23 -8.03
CA MET A 348 14.87 13.93 -8.52
C MET A 348 14.69 14.69 -9.83
N TYR A 349 13.44 14.90 -10.27
CA TYR A 349 13.16 15.69 -11.46
C TYR A 349 13.55 17.16 -11.23
N GLN A 350 14.39 17.70 -12.12
CA GLN A 350 14.83 19.08 -12.14
C GLN A 350 14.59 19.70 -13.52
N SER A 351 14.01 20.90 -13.58
CA SER A 351 13.80 21.70 -14.78
C SER A 351 13.18 23.05 -14.40
N LEU A 352 13.45 24.10 -15.13
CA LEU A 352 12.62 25.30 -15.10
C LEU A 352 11.43 25.09 -16.04
N HIS A 353 10.24 25.43 -15.60
CA HIS A 353 9.03 25.44 -16.42
C HIS A 353 8.44 26.84 -16.42
N THR A 354 8.27 27.41 -17.59
CA THR A 354 7.53 28.66 -17.77
C THR A 354 6.51 28.51 -18.87
N THR A 355 5.33 29.13 -18.70
CA THR A 355 4.35 29.24 -19.78
C THR A 355 4.30 30.71 -20.20
N VAL A 356 4.53 30.97 -21.49
CA VAL A 356 4.57 32.29 -22.06
C VAL A 356 3.50 32.46 -23.14
N ILE A 357 3.14 33.71 -23.45
CA ILE A 357 2.31 34.05 -24.60
C ILE A 357 3.25 34.17 -25.82
N GLY A 358 3.36 33.07 -26.57
CA GLY A 358 4.24 32.97 -27.74
C GLY A 358 3.70 33.63 -28.99
N PRO A 359 4.27 33.34 -30.17
CA PRO A 359 3.81 33.86 -31.44
C PRO A 359 2.32 33.61 -31.67
N ALA A 360 1.67 34.50 -32.40
CA ALA A 360 0.22 34.45 -32.65
C ALA A 360 -0.66 34.37 -31.38
N ALA A 361 -0.16 34.94 -30.25
CA ALA A 361 -0.82 34.93 -28.95
C ALA A 361 -1.20 33.52 -28.42
N ARG A 362 -0.50 32.49 -28.86
CA ARG A 362 -0.72 31.10 -28.41
C ARG A 362 0.11 30.80 -27.14
N PRO A 363 -0.45 30.14 -26.13
CA PRO A 363 0.29 29.69 -24.97
C PRO A 363 1.38 28.68 -25.36
N LEU A 364 2.60 28.89 -24.88
CA LEU A 364 3.76 28.04 -25.10
C LEU A 364 4.38 27.65 -23.75
N GLU A 365 4.50 26.37 -23.44
CA GLU A 365 5.29 25.89 -22.30
C GLU A 365 6.76 25.73 -22.72
N VAL A 366 7.67 26.34 -21.99
CA VAL A 366 9.12 26.17 -22.18
C VAL A 366 9.70 25.45 -20.98
N GLN A 367 10.35 24.31 -21.23
CA GLN A 367 11.05 23.50 -20.22
C GLN A 367 12.54 23.61 -20.43
N ILE A 368 13.26 24.09 -19.42
CA ILE A 368 14.70 24.38 -19.52
C ILE A 368 15.43 23.53 -18.50
N ARG A 369 16.46 22.82 -18.92
CA ARG A 369 17.25 21.93 -18.07
C ARG A 369 18.64 21.66 -18.64
N THR A 370 19.56 21.18 -17.80
CA THR A 370 20.86 20.72 -18.28
C THR A 370 20.79 19.33 -18.90
N GLU A 371 21.84 18.92 -19.64
CA GLU A 371 21.97 17.56 -20.17
C GLU A 371 21.90 16.51 -19.05
N GLU A 372 22.49 16.78 -17.90
CA GLU A 372 22.47 15.89 -16.74
C GLU A 372 21.06 15.76 -16.17
N MET A 373 20.35 16.88 -15.97
CA MET A 373 18.95 16.89 -15.53
C MET A 373 18.04 16.19 -16.54
N HIS A 374 18.38 16.29 -17.83
CA HIS A 374 17.63 15.59 -18.87
C HIS A 374 17.80 14.09 -18.74
N ARG A 375 19.03 13.59 -18.62
CA ARG A 375 19.31 12.16 -18.39
C ARG A 375 18.63 11.64 -17.13
N MET A 376 18.71 12.40 -16.03
CA MET A 376 18.02 12.05 -14.78
C MET A 376 16.50 11.96 -14.93
N SER A 377 15.90 12.82 -15.73
CA SER A 377 14.45 12.85 -15.99
C SER A 377 13.96 11.71 -16.87
N GLU A 378 14.80 11.20 -17.78
CA GLU A 378 14.42 10.11 -18.71
C GLU A 378 14.76 8.73 -18.13
N TYR A 379 15.93 8.59 -17.47
CA TYR A 379 16.45 7.31 -17.00
C TYR A 379 16.35 7.11 -15.48
N GLY A 380 16.17 8.19 -14.71
CA GLY A 380 15.99 8.11 -13.26
C GLY A 380 17.13 7.38 -12.54
N VAL A 381 16.75 6.43 -11.68
CA VAL A 381 17.69 5.60 -10.92
C VAL A 381 18.69 4.84 -11.80
N ALA A 382 18.30 4.47 -13.03
CA ALA A 382 19.19 3.77 -13.96
C ALA A 382 20.40 4.65 -14.37
N ALA A 383 20.23 5.98 -14.47
CA ALA A 383 21.33 6.88 -14.76
C ALA A 383 22.40 6.92 -13.65
N HIS A 384 22.00 6.77 -12.39
CA HIS A 384 22.91 6.79 -11.22
C HIS A 384 23.71 5.50 -11.05
N TRP A 385 23.14 4.35 -11.44
CA TRP A 385 23.80 3.06 -11.26
C TRP A 385 25.18 3.03 -11.96
N ARG A 386 25.29 3.64 -13.13
CA ARG A 386 26.51 3.74 -13.91
C ARG A 386 27.64 4.55 -13.24
N TYR A 387 27.31 5.58 -12.43
CA TYR A 387 28.31 6.37 -11.71
C TYR A 387 28.91 5.62 -10.53
N LYS A 388 28.16 4.71 -9.91
CA LYS A 388 28.64 3.92 -8.78
C LYS A 388 29.73 2.92 -9.18
N GLU A 389 29.68 2.36 -10.41
CA GLU A 389 30.74 1.50 -10.94
C GLU A 389 32.09 2.22 -11.11
N LYS A 390 32.10 3.54 -11.25
CA LYS A 390 33.31 4.35 -11.44
C LYS A 390 33.91 4.90 -10.13
N GLY A 391 33.46 4.44 -8.94
CA GLY A 391 34.07 4.80 -7.65
C GLY A 391 33.80 6.22 -7.17
N SER A 392 32.79 6.90 -7.70
CA SER A 392 32.35 8.22 -7.25
C SER A 392 31.70 8.17 -5.86
N LYS A 393 31.91 9.25 -5.05
CA LYS A 393 31.28 9.38 -3.71
C LYS A 393 29.77 9.22 -3.83
N ALA A 394 29.19 8.46 -2.88
CA ALA A 394 27.74 8.22 -2.78
C ALA A 394 26.96 9.55 -2.90
N ASP A 395 26.07 9.63 -3.90
CA ASP A 395 25.21 10.79 -4.09
C ASP A 395 24.09 10.74 -3.03
N ALA A 396 24.05 11.75 -2.16
CA ALA A 396 23.05 11.88 -1.09
C ALA A 396 21.59 11.83 -1.61
N ALA A 397 21.39 12.07 -2.88
CA ALA A 397 20.10 12.00 -3.56
C ALA A 397 19.67 10.56 -3.89
N PHE A 398 20.61 9.74 -4.35
CA PHE A 398 20.40 8.32 -4.58
C PHE A 398 20.12 7.58 -3.26
N ASP A 399 20.88 7.90 -2.20
CA ASP A 399 20.67 7.34 -0.88
C ASP A 399 19.27 7.66 -0.31
N ARG A 400 18.70 8.84 -0.61
CA ARG A 400 17.31 9.17 -0.24
C ARG A 400 16.27 8.34 -0.98
N GLN A 401 16.46 8.02 -2.26
CA GLN A 401 15.56 7.14 -3.01
C GLN A 401 15.61 5.71 -2.48
N ILE A 402 16.80 5.20 -2.15
CA ILE A 402 16.96 3.88 -1.54
C ILE A 402 16.42 3.85 -0.12
N ALA A 403 16.57 4.94 0.65
CA ALA A 403 16.01 5.05 2.00
C ALA A 403 14.48 4.90 2.00
N TRP A 404 13.78 5.48 1.01
CA TRP A 404 12.35 5.27 0.84
C TRP A 404 11.99 3.79 0.62
N LEU A 405 12.74 3.08 -0.23
CA LEU A 405 12.52 1.64 -0.45
C LEU A 405 12.73 0.82 0.83
N ARG A 406 13.74 1.14 1.63
CA ARG A 406 13.98 0.48 2.92
C ARG A 406 12.84 0.74 3.90
N GLN A 407 12.34 1.97 3.98
CA GLN A 407 11.17 2.30 4.80
C GLN A 407 9.93 1.49 4.39
N MET A 408 9.72 1.21 3.10
CA MET A 408 8.61 0.37 2.63
C MET A 408 8.76 -1.08 3.09
N VAL A 409 9.99 -1.60 3.19
CA VAL A 409 10.25 -2.95 3.70
C VAL A 409 10.00 -3.03 5.19
N ASP A 410 10.53 -2.08 5.97
CA ASP A 410 10.29 -2.01 7.41
C ASP A 410 8.78 -1.94 7.71
N TRP A 411 8.07 -1.13 6.94
CA TRP A 411 6.63 -1.01 7.06
C TRP A 411 5.86 -2.28 6.65
N GLN A 412 6.34 -3.01 5.63
CA GLN A 412 5.78 -4.31 5.24
C GLN A 412 5.89 -5.35 6.37
N GLU A 413 7.00 -5.37 7.12
CA GLU A 413 7.18 -6.28 8.27
C GLU A 413 6.20 -5.96 9.41
N GLU A 414 5.85 -4.70 9.59
CA GLU A 414 4.91 -4.22 10.62
C GLU A 414 3.44 -4.48 10.26
N THR A 415 3.08 -4.44 8.96
CA THR A 415 1.69 -4.55 8.49
C THR A 415 1.35 -6.00 8.16
N LYS A 416 0.55 -6.67 9.02
CA LYS A 416 0.13 -8.07 8.81
C LYS A 416 -0.92 -8.22 7.70
N ASP A 417 -1.77 -7.20 7.49
CA ASP A 417 -2.83 -7.21 6.48
C ASP A 417 -2.29 -6.73 5.12
N SER A 418 -2.30 -7.63 4.15
CA SER A 418 -1.84 -7.34 2.78
C SER A 418 -2.69 -6.30 2.06
N ARG A 419 -3.98 -6.18 2.39
CA ARG A 419 -4.90 -5.20 1.78
C ARG A 419 -4.66 -3.80 2.35
N GLU A 420 -4.42 -3.69 3.66
CA GLU A 420 -4.05 -2.43 4.31
C GLU A 420 -2.75 -1.90 3.70
N PHE A 421 -1.74 -2.75 3.58
CA PHE A 421 -0.47 -2.41 2.93
C PHE A 421 -0.66 -1.89 1.49
N LEU A 422 -1.47 -2.58 0.66
CA LEU A 422 -1.72 -2.17 -0.72
C LEU A 422 -2.42 -0.80 -0.80
N ASN A 423 -3.41 -0.55 0.04
CA ASN A 423 -4.15 0.71 0.05
C ASN A 423 -3.26 1.88 0.50
N GLU A 424 -2.48 1.70 1.54
CA GLU A 424 -1.54 2.72 2.01
C GLU A 424 -0.43 2.98 0.99
N LEU A 425 0.04 1.94 0.29
CA LEU A 425 1.03 2.07 -0.78
C LEU A 425 0.48 2.87 -1.97
N LYS A 426 -0.74 2.58 -2.45
CA LYS A 426 -1.39 3.37 -3.51
C LYS A 426 -1.50 4.83 -3.13
N VAL A 427 -1.72 5.08 -1.86
CA VAL A 427 -1.79 6.41 -1.26
C VAL A 427 -0.41 7.09 -1.26
N ASP A 428 0.68 6.38 -0.94
CA ASP A 428 2.05 6.93 -0.94
C ASP A 428 2.61 7.18 -2.34
N LEU A 429 2.22 6.36 -3.31
CA LEU A 429 2.61 6.52 -4.70
C LEU A 429 1.87 7.66 -5.43
N ALA A 430 0.88 8.33 -4.80
CA ALA A 430 0.13 9.41 -5.43
C ALA A 430 1.03 10.63 -5.69
N PRO A 431 0.94 11.28 -6.88
CA PRO A 431 1.90 12.26 -7.35
C PRO A 431 1.73 13.68 -6.80
N THR A 432 0.87 13.91 -5.79
CA THR A 432 0.59 15.24 -5.25
C THR A 432 1.50 15.58 -4.06
N GLU A 433 2.33 16.62 -4.22
CA GLU A 433 3.31 17.08 -3.24
C GLU A 433 3.07 18.54 -2.85
N VAL A 434 3.44 18.89 -1.62
CA VAL A 434 3.55 20.27 -1.11
C VAL A 434 4.98 20.52 -0.68
N PHE A 435 5.48 21.72 -0.96
CA PHE A 435 6.83 22.16 -0.62
C PHE A 435 6.75 23.16 0.53
N VAL A 436 7.33 22.81 1.67
CA VAL A 436 7.33 23.65 2.87
C VAL A 436 8.76 24.00 3.27
N PHE A 437 8.94 25.09 4.02
CA PHE A 437 10.25 25.58 4.44
C PHE A 437 10.49 25.27 5.91
N THR A 438 11.71 24.84 6.23
CA THR A 438 12.18 24.83 7.61
C THR A 438 12.45 26.27 8.07
N PRO A 439 12.61 26.55 9.38
CA PRO A 439 13.04 27.86 9.87
C PRO A 439 14.38 28.32 9.31
N ALA A 440 15.27 27.38 8.97
CA ALA A 440 16.57 27.63 8.34
C ALA A 440 16.47 27.96 6.83
N GLY A 441 15.28 27.89 6.23
CA GLY A 441 15.04 28.14 4.81
C GLY A 441 15.24 26.91 3.91
N GLU A 442 15.49 25.72 4.47
CA GLU A 442 15.58 24.49 3.71
C GLU A 442 14.20 24.05 3.21
N VAL A 443 14.13 23.58 1.97
CA VAL A 443 12.89 23.11 1.35
C VAL A 443 12.67 21.64 1.66
N MET A 444 11.50 21.31 2.18
CA MET A 444 11.06 19.92 2.40
C MET A 444 9.83 19.61 1.55
N SER A 445 9.92 18.55 0.78
CA SER A 445 8.76 18.01 0.04
C SER A 445 8.00 17.03 0.92
N LEU A 446 6.70 17.27 1.04
CA LEU A 446 5.76 16.40 1.75
C LEU A 446 4.60 16.06 0.82
N ARG A 447 3.84 15.05 1.18
CA ARG A 447 2.61 14.72 0.50
C ARG A 447 1.54 15.80 0.70
N ALA A 448 0.70 16.04 -0.31
CA ALA A 448 -0.45 16.94 -0.16
C ALA A 448 -1.40 16.43 0.94
N GLY A 449 -1.88 17.36 1.79
CA GLY A 449 -2.65 17.08 2.98
C GLY A 449 -1.83 16.68 4.21
N SER A 450 -0.49 16.69 4.12
CA SER A 450 0.40 16.46 5.28
C SER A 450 0.19 17.52 6.35
N THR A 451 0.37 17.10 7.60
CA THR A 451 0.20 17.90 8.80
C THR A 451 1.55 18.32 9.40
N PRO A 452 1.60 19.27 10.34
CA PRO A 452 2.81 19.57 11.10
C PRO A 452 3.45 18.37 11.79
N VAL A 453 2.66 17.35 12.17
CA VAL A 453 3.19 16.10 12.73
C VAL A 453 3.95 15.30 11.67
N ASP A 454 3.41 15.20 10.43
CA ASP A 454 4.12 14.60 9.31
C ASP A 454 5.46 15.30 9.05
N PHE A 455 5.45 16.64 9.07
CA PHE A 455 6.67 17.44 8.91
C PHE A 455 7.67 17.17 10.05
N ALA A 456 7.23 17.13 11.31
CA ALA A 456 8.09 16.87 12.45
C ALA A 456 8.81 15.51 12.33
N TYR A 457 8.08 14.44 11.95
CA TYR A 457 8.67 13.12 11.71
C TYR A 457 9.53 13.04 10.45
N SER A 458 9.32 13.91 9.47
CA SER A 458 10.18 13.98 8.29
C SER A 458 11.52 14.64 8.59
N VAL A 459 11.57 15.61 9.54
CA VAL A 459 12.80 16.24 10.03
C VAL A 459 13.62 15.22 10.83
N HIS A 460 13.08 14.72 11.93
CA HIS A 460 13.72 13.69 12.76
C HIS A 460 12.69 12.98 13.64
N THR A 461 12.93 11.68 13.93
CA THR A 461 12.03 10.90 14.79
C THR A 461 11.85 11.53 16.18
N GLU A 462 12.94 12.04 16.79
CA GLU A 462 12.87 12.68 18.11
C GLU A 462 12.10 14.01 18.09
N VAL A 463 12.19 14.79 16.99
CA VAL A 463 11.37 16.00 16.81
C VAL A 463 9.89 15.63 16.75
N GLY A 464 9.56 14.56 16.03
CA GLY A 464 8.20 14.02 15.98
C GLY A 464 7.70 13.54 17.34
N ASN A 465 8.52 12.73 18.04
CA ASN A 465 8.15 12.17 19.36
C ASN A 465 7.92 13.23 20.43
N HIS A 466 8.66 14.34 20.38
CA HIS A 466 8.60 15.42 21.36
C HIS A 466 7.80 16.64 20.91
N CYS A 467 7.04 16.53 19.80
CA CYS A 467 6.23 17.61 19.27
C CYS A 467 5.06 17.95 20.21
N VAL A 468 4.92 19.23 20.57
CA VAL A 468 3.82 19.77 21.38
C VAL A 468 2.96 20.78 20.64
N GLY A 469 3.45 21.31 19.51
CA GLY A 469 2.76 22.31 18.71
C GLY A 469 3.54 22.68 17.47
N ALA A 470 2.95 23.52 16.63
CA ALA A 470 3.62 24.04 15.45
C ALA A 470 3.23 25.49 15.20
N LYS A 471 4.17 26.23 14.60
CA LYS A 471 3.91 27.55 13.99
C LYS A 471 4.05 27.42 12.48
N VAL A 472 3.09 27.97 11.77
CA VAL A 472 3.12 28.10 10.31
C VAL A 472 3.10 29.59 9.98
N ASN A 473 4.08 30.03 9.21
CA ASN A 473 4.25 31.45 8.85
C ASN A 473 4.26 32.40 10.06
N GLY A 474 4.84 31.92 11.19
CA GLY A 474 4.93 32.66 12.45
C GLY A 474 3.71 32.55 13.37
N SER A 475 2.59 32.00 12.91
CA SER A 475 1.36 31.84 13.69
C SER A 475 1.23 30.40 14.23
N ILE A 476 0.78 30.24 15.49
CA ILE A 476 0.48 28.92 16.05
C ILE A 476 -0.73 28.34 15.36
N VAL A 477 -0.59 27.08 14.89
CA VAL A 477 -1.67 26.34 14.21
C VAL A 477 -1.95 25.02 14.94
N PRO A 478 -3.17 24.46 14.78
CA PRO A 478 -3.46 23.11 15.25
C PRO A 478 -2.55 22.07 14.56
N LEU A 479 -2.21 20.99 15.25
CA LEU A 479 -1.41 19.89 14.67
C LEU A 479 -2.13 19.17 13.51
N SER A 480 -3.44 19.39 13.34
CA SER A 480 -4.24 18.90 12.23
C SER A 480 -4.29 19.84 11.01
N TYR A 481 -3.58 20.96 11.07
CA TYR A 481 -3.50 21.90 9.94
C TYR A 481 -2.92 21.22 8.70
N GLU A 482 -3.55 21.41 7.53
CA GLU A 482 -3.04 20.87 6.27
C GLU A 482 -2.04 21.85 5.66
N LEU A 483 -0.78 21.45 5.60
CA LEU A 483 0.33 22.25 5.10
C LEU A 483 0.15 22.59 3.62
N GLN A 484 0.44 23.83 3.26
CA GLN A 484 0.36 24.34 1.90
C GLN A 484 1.76 24.60 1.35
N THR A 485 1.88 24.59 0.00
CA THR A 485 3.16 24.96 -0.65
C THR A 485 3.51 26.41 -0.33
N GLY A 486 4.71 26.63 0.17
CA GLY A 486 5.20 27.94 0.57
C GLY A 486 5.17 28.19 2.09
N ASP A 487 4.52 27.30 2.87
CA ASP A 487 4.47 27.43 4.31
C ASP A 487 5.85 27.27 4.96
N ARG A 488 6.20 28.20 5.86
CA ARG A 488 7.36 28.08 6.74
C ARG A 488 6.92 27.46 8.06
N VAL A 489 7.42 26.25 8.34
CA VAL A 489 6.97 25.42 9.46
C VAL A 489 8.04 25.35 10.56
N GLU A 490 7.66 25.71 11.78
CA GLU A 490 8.47 25.61 12.98
C GLU A 490 7.79 24.66 13.96
N ILE A 491 8.47 23.58 14.38
CA ILE A 491 7.94 22.61 15.35
C ILE A 491 8.36 23.01 16.77
N LEU A 492 7.39 23.09 17.66
CA LEU A 492 7.60 23.30 19.08
C LEU A 492 7.77 21.94 19.76
N THR A 493 8.91 21.75 20.45
CA THR A 493 9.24 20.48 21.10
C THR A 493 9.40 20.66 22.60
N GLN A 494 9.05 19.62 23.36
CA GLN A 494 9.26 19.54 24.81
C GLN A 494 9.77 18.13 25.16
N LYS A 495 10.90 18.04 25.87
CA LYS A 495 11.57 16.76 26.18
C LYS A 495 10.68 15.74 26.91
N SER A 496 9.72 16.20 27.74
CA SER A 496 8.79 15.35 28.47
C SER A 496 7.54 14.95 27.68
N ALA A 497 7.35 15.51 26.47
CA ALA A 497 6.17 15.19 25.66
C ALA A 497 6.31 13.81 25.00
N THR A 498 5.18 13.18 24.83
CA THR A 498 5.03 11.87 24.17
C THR A 498 3.95 11.95 23.09
N PRO A 499 4.05 11.16 22.02
CA PRO A 499 3.05 11.14 20.95
C PRO A 499 1.67 10.73 21.46
N SER A 500 0.61 11.36 20.90
CA SER A 500 -0.78 10.94 21.13
C SER A 500 -1.17 9.84 20.15
N ARG A 501 -1.97 8.86 20.60
CA ARG A 501 -2.54 7.82 19.72
C ARG A 501 -3.46 8.38 18.63
N ASP A 502 -4.09 9.56 18.87
CA ASP A 502 -4.92 10.24 17.88
C ASP A 502 -4.13 10.74 16.67
N TRP A 503 -2.80 10.92 16.81
CA TRP A 503 -1.97 11.30 15.67
C TRP A 503 -1.94 10.24 14.57
N LEU A 504 -2.16 8.95 14.90
CA LEU A 504 -2.28 7.88 13.90
C LEU A 504 -3.44 8.10 12.91
N LYS A 505 -4.50 8.79 13.34
CA LYS A 505 -5.64 9.13 12.47
C LYS A 505 -5.36 10.39 11.64
N MET A 506 -4.51 11.27 12.15
CA MET A 506 -4.25 12.60 11.61
C MET A 506 -3.13 12.60 10.56
N VAL A 507 -2.05 11.85 10.79
CA VAL A 507 -0.90 11.79 9.88
C VAL A 507 -1.26 11.18 8.54
N LYS A 508 -0.69 11.76 7.49
CA LYS A 508 -0.92 11.36 6.09
C LYS A 508 0.26 10.61 5.48
N THR A 509 1.47 10.81 6.03
CA THR A 509 2.66 10.14 5.51
C THR A 509 2.82 8.75 6.13
N PRO A 510 3.12 7.70 5.34
CA PRO A 510 3.40 6.36 5.85
C PRO A 510 4.57 6.35 6.83
N SER A 511 5.60 7.16 6.57
CA SER A 511 6.78 7.29 7.44
C SER A 511 6.42 7.74 8.85
N ALA A 512 5.61 8.82 8.99
CA ALA A 512 5.15 9.28 10.31
C ALA A 512 4.29 8.22 11.01
N ARG A 513 3.39 7.57 10.24
CA ARG A 513 2.51 6.53 10.76
C ARG A 513 3.29 5.31 11.26
N SER A 514 4.29 4.84 10.49
CA SER A 514 5.17 3.73 10.90
C SER A 514 5.95 4.08 12.16
N LYS A 515 6.59 5.25 12.21
CA LYS A 515 7.34 5.71 13.40
C LYS A 515 6.45 5.83 14.63
N LEU A 516 5.21 6.30 14.48
CA LEU A 516 4.21 6.34 15.56
C LEU A 516 3.82 4.93 16.01
N ARG A 517 3.52 4.01 15.07
CA ARG A 517 3.21 2.61 15.40
C ARG A 517 4.38 1.95 16.14
N GLN A 518 5.61 2.15 15.67
CA GLN A 518 6.82 1.63 16.31
C GLN A 518 7.00 2.19 17.72
N TYR A 519 6.76 3.50 17.93
CA TYR A 519 6.78 4.11 19.24
C TYR A 519 5.77 3.45 20.19
N PHE A 520 4.48 3.35 19.76
CA PHE A 520 3.45 2.75 20.60
C PHE A 520 3.65 1.25 20.82
N SER A 521 4.21 0.52 19.86
CA SER A 521 4.57 -0.89 20.03
C SER A 521 5.65 -1.07 21.08
N LYS A 522 6.67 -0.19 21.09
CA LYS A 522 7.72 -0.22 22.12
C LYS A 522 7.16 0.08 23.51
N VAL A 523 6.29 1.09 23.62
CA VAL A 523 5.64 1.47 24.89
C VAL A 523 4.74 0.33 25.35
N SER A 524 3.86 -0.20 24.49
CA SER A 524 2.99 -1.34 24.83
C SER A 524 3.80 -2.57 25.22
N ARG A 525 4.90 -2.87 24.51
CA ARG A 525 5.78 -3.99 24.86
C ARG A 525 6.40 -3.83 26.24
N SER A 526 6.81 -2.60 26.61
CA SER A 526 7.34 -2.32 27.96
C SER A 526 6.27 -2.54 29.03
N ASP A 527 5.05 -2.04 28.78
CA ASP A 527 3.92 -2.19 29.70
C ASP A 527 3.51 -3.66 29.83
N ASP A 528 3.38 -4.38 28.71
CA ASP A 528 3.07 -5.81 28.68
C ASP A 528 4.13 -6.64 29.41
N MET A 529 5.42 -6.31 29.27
CA MET A 529 6.51 -6.97 29.98
C MET A 529 6.39 -6.81 31.50
N ILE A 530 6.09 -5.59 31.96
CA ILE A 530 5.88 -5.31 33.40
C ILE A 530 4.68 -6.10 33.91
N VAL A 531 3.54 -6.00 33.24
CA VAL A 531 2.31 -6.73 33.60
C VAL A 531 2.52 -8.24 33.55
N GLY A 532 3.23 -8.76 32.58
CA GLY A 532 3.54 -10.19 32.48
C GLY A 532 4.43 -10.68 33.59
N ARG A 533 5.46 -9.89 33.95
CA ARG A 533 6.36 -10.19 35.08
C ARG A 533 5.61 -10.17 36.41
N GLU A 534 4.72 -9.19 36.64
CA GLU A 534 3.89 -9.12 37.85
C GLU A 534 2.92 -10.30 37.94
N LYS A 535 2.23 -10.64 36.85
CA LYS A 535 1.31 -11.78 36.81
C LYS A 535 2.03 -13.09 37.10
N LEU A 536 3.18 -13.33 36.46
CA LEU A 536 3.96 -14.55 36.67
C LEU A 536 4.55 -14.60 38.11
N ALA A 537 5.07 -13.47 38.62
CA ALA A 537 5.59 -13.38 39.96
C ALA A 537 4.52 -13.70 41.04
N ARG A 538 3.30 -13.20 40.82
CA ARG A 538 2.15 -13.46 41.71
C ARG A 538 1.77 -14.94 41.72
N GLU A 539 1.78 -15.58 40.55
CA GLU A 539 1.43 -16.99 40.45
C GLU A 539 2.53 -17.90 40.99
N MET A 540 3.81 -17.64 40.68
CA MET A 540 4.95 -18.38 41.20
C MET A 540 5.03 -18.28 42.73
N LYS A 541 4.67 -17.15 43.32
CA LYS A 541 4.63 -16.95 44.80
C LYS A 541 3.63 -17.88 45.48
N LYS A 542 2.50 -18.25 44.83
CA LYS A 542 1.53 -19.23 45.36
C LYS A 542 2.15 -20.63 45.51
N HIS A 543 3.16 -20.93 44.70
CA HIS A 543 3.94 -22.18 44.80
C HIS A 543 5.20 -22.07 45.63
N GLY A 544 5.38 -20.96 46.40
CA GLY A 544 6.56 -20.74 47.24
C GLY A 544 7.84 -20.42 46.46
N LEU A 545 7.73 -20.12 45.15
CA LEU A 545 8.86 -19.92 44.25
C LEU A 545 9.02 -18.45 43.88
N GLY A 546 10.27 -17.98 43.82
CA GLY A 546 10.60 -16.61 43.39
C GLY A 546 11.17 -16.59 41.98
N LEU A 547 10.85 -15.54 41.22
CA LEU A 547 11.36 -15.39 39.81
C LEU A 547 12.87 -15.05 39.76
N GLY A 548 13.44 -14.51 40.82
CA GLY A 548 14.80 -13.95 40.83
C GLY A 548 15.93 -14.94 41.20
N SER A 549 15.60 -16.17 41.57
CA SER A 549 16.63 -17.16 41.93
C SER A 549 17.36 -17.67 40.69
N THR A 550 18.63 -18.03 40.83
CA THR A 550 19.45 -18.58 39.74
C THR A 550 18.80 -19.82 39.10
N ALA A 551 18.17 -20.69 39.93
CA ALA A 551 17.43 -21.85 39.46
C ALA A 551 16.20 -21.47 38.65
N SER A 552 15.41 -20.48 39.11
CA SER A 552 14.24 -19.98 38.42
C SER A 552 14.60 -19.32 37.07
N ILE A 553 15.70 -18.54 36.99
CA ILE A 553 16.16 -17.94 35.75
C ILE A 553 16.59 -19.02 34.74
N ARG A 554 17.25 -20.10 35.19
CA ARG A 554 17.58 -21.24 34.29
C ARG A 554 16.32 -21.94 33.80
N ALA A 555 15.35 -22.20 34.66
CA ALA A 555 14.06 -22.78 34.30
C ALA A 555 13.29 -21.90 33.31
N GLN A 556 13.27 -20.58 33.50
CA GLN A 556 12.66 -19.63 32.55
C GLN A 556 13.32 -19.71 31.17
N LYS A 557 14.66 -19.76 31.08
CA LYS A 557 15.36 -19.92 29.81
C LYS A 557 15.00 -21.24 29.12
N GLN A 558 14.94 -22.34 29.87
CA GLN A 558 14.56 -23.66 29.34
C GLN A 558 13.11 -23.67 28.80
N VAL A 559 12.20 -22.98 29.50
CA VAL A 559 10.81 -22.81 29.03
C VAL A 559 10.76 -21.96 27.78
N CYS A 560 11.56 -20.87 27.68
CA CYS A 560 11.67 -20.07 26.47
C CYS A 560 12.13 -20.88 25.25
N GLU A 561 13.17 -21.69 25.41
CA GLU A 561 13.69 -22.59 24.35
C GLU A 561 12.63 -23.61 23.93
N THR A 562 11.90 -24.19 24.89
CA THR A 562 10.87 -25.20 24.61
C THR A 562 9.65 -24.61 23.89
N LEU A 563 9.32 -23.36 24.15
CA LEU A 563 8.16 -22.66 23.59
C LEU A 563 8.51 -21.77 22.37
N GLY A 564 9.79 -21.68 22.02
CA GLY A 564 10.26 -20.91 20.86
C GLY A 564 10.32 -19.39 21.07
N TYR A 565 10.40 -18.93 22.33
CA TYR A 565 10.64 -17.52 22.65
C TYR A 565 12.13 -17.17 22.52
N LYS A 566 12.41 -15.97 22.00
CA LYS A 566 13.79 -15.50 21.81
C LYS A 566 14.53 -15.31 23.14
N ASP A 567 13.82 -14.76 24.15
CA ASP A 567 14.35 -14.48 25.48
C ASP A 567 13.20 -14.46 26.53
N ILE A 568 13.59 -14.28 27.80
CA ILE A 568 12.66 -14.20 28.93
C ILE A 568 11.72 -12.99 28.80
N ASP A 569 12.21 -11.89 28.26
CA ASP A 569 11.41 -10.66 28.11
C ASP A 569 10.31 -10.85 27.05
N ASP A 570 10.57 -11.55 25.95
CA ASP A 570 9.54 -11.93 24.96
C ASP A 570 8.45 -12.83 25.55
N MET A 571 8.82 -13.76 26.42
CA MET A 571 7.87 -14.59 27.16
C MET A 571 7.02 -13.73 28.13
N MET A 572 7.64 -12.76 28.85
CA MET A 572 6.89 -11.84 29.72
C MET A 572 5.91 -10.97 28.93
N VAL A 573 6.32 -10.46 27.78
CA VAL A 573 5.44 -9.72 26.86
C VAL A 573 4.26 -10.58 26.40
N ALA A 574 4.49 -11.85 26.05
CA ALA A 574 3.42 -12.77 25.65
C ALA A 574 2.40 -13.00 26.76
N ILE A 575 2.86 -13.14 28.02
CA ILE A 575 2.02 -13.25 29.20
C ILE A 575 1.23 -11.96 29.46
N GLY A 576 1.90 -10.81 29.36
CA GLY A 576 1.28 -9.49 29.59
C GLY A 576 0.19 -9.20 28.60
N ALA A 577 0.47 -9.41 27.31
CA ALA A 577 -0.46 -9.26 26.19
C ALA A 577 -1.58 -10.31 26.15
N GLY A 578 -1.57 -11.31 27.07
CA GLY A 578 -2.59 -12.37 27.10
C GLY A 578 -2.51 -13.40 25.96
N LYS A 579 -1.39 -13.45 25.25
CA LYS A 579 -1.14 -14.46 24.20
C LYS A 579 -0.84 -15.84 24.80
N GLU A 580 -0.25 -15.85 26.00
CA GLU A 580 0.04 -17.02 26.80
C GLU A 580 -0.61 -16.93 28.17
N THR A 581 -1.09 -18.08 28.68
CA THR A 581 -1.69 -18.14 30.01
C THR A 581 -0.61 -18.26 31.08
N VAL A 582 -0.70 -17.44 32.11
CA VAL A 582 0.22 -17.48 33.25
C VAL A 582 0.35 -18.87 33.85
N LEU A 583 -0.78 -19.59 34.01
CA LEU A 583 -0.83 -20.95 34.53
C LEU A 583 -0.03 -21.95 33.69
N HIS A 584 -0.09 -21.84 32.35
CA HIS A 584 0.66 -22.73 31.46
C HIS A 584 2.18 -22.58 31.67
N ILE A 585 2.65 -21.36 31.77
CA ILE A 585 4.07 -21.08 32.02
C ILE A 585 4.46 -21.50 33.45
N THR A 586 3.63 -21.14 34.46
CA THR A 586 3.87 -21.50 35.86
C THR A 586 3.97 -23.02 36.06
N ASN A 587 3.04 -23.79 35.53
CA ASN A 587 3.07 -25.25 35.63
C ASN A 587 4.33 -25.87 35.06
N ARG A 588 4.83 -25.35 33.92
CA ARG A 588 6.12 -25.80 33.34
C ARG A 588 7.32 -25.41 34.20
N LEU A 589 7.30 -24.21 34.76
CA LEU A 589 8.36 -23.74 35.64
C LEU A 589 8.40 -24.54 36.94
N VAL A 590 7.22 -24.82 37.55
CA VAL A 590 7.11 -25.64 38.79
C VAL A 590 7.60 -27.07 38.52
N LYS A 591 7.24 -27.66 37.39
CA LYS A 591 7.71 -29.00 36.99
C LYS A 591 9.23 -29.07 36.82
N ILE A 592 9.88 -28.03 36.34
CA ILE A 592 11.35 -27.98 36.20
C ILE A 592 12.01 -27.73 37.55
N LEU A 593 11.40 -26.91 38.41
CA LEU A 593 12.00 -26.48 39.70
C LEU A 593 11.76 -27.50 40.83
N ASN A 594 10.69 -28.27 40.79
CA ASN A 594 10.31 -29.28 41.81
C ASN A 594 9.96 -30.63 41.14
N PRO A 595 10.94 -31.39 40.64
CA PRO A 595 10.69 -32.69 39.99
C PRO A 595 10.12 -33.74 40.94
N GLU A 596 10.27 -33.54 42.27
CA GLU A 596 9.80 -34.53 43.29
C GLU A 596 8.28 -34.51 43.49
N MET A 597 7.53 -33.56 42.98
CA MET A 597 6.06 -33.51 43.07
C MET A 597 5.30 -34.41 42.05
N GLU A 598 5.99 -35.19 41.25
CA GLU A 598 5.36 -36.10 40.24
C GLU A 598 4.94 -37.45 40.87
N GLU A 599 5.36 -37.82 42.07
CA GLU A 599 5.07 -39.15 42.65
C GLU A 599 3.71 -39.26 43.37
N GLU A 600 2.99 -38.20 43.66
CA GLU A 600 1.75 -38.23 44.47
C GLU A 600 0.43 -38.20 43.66
N SER A 601 0.43 -38.33 42.34
CA SER A 601 -0.81 -38.26 41.55
C SER A 601 -1.06 -39.44 40.58
N HIS A 602 -0.52 -40.62 40.88
CA HIS A 602 -1.01 -41.87 40.26
C HIS A 602 -1.88 -42.63 41.23
N PRO A 603 -3.18 -42.84 40.97
CA PRO A 603 -3.96 -43.82 41.73
C PRO A 603 -3.39 -45.22 41.41
N GLU A 604 -2.93 -45.91 42.47
CA GLU A 604 -2.54 -47.32 42.42
C GLU A 604 -3.57 -48.15 41.69
N LEU A 605 -3.17 -48.77 40.56
CA LEU A 605 -3.90 -49.88 40.00
C LEU A 605 -3.72 -51.05 40.95
N ALA A 606 -4.73 -51.26 41.82
CA ALA A 606 -4.86 -52.45 42.66
C ALA A 606 -4.87 -53.67 41.75
N MET A 607 -3.79 -54.48 41.84
CA MET A 607 -3.73 -55.80 41.24
C MET A 607 -4.77 -56.70 41.93
N LEU A 608 -5.72 -57.24 41.17
CA LEU A 608 -6.61 -58.31 41.66
C LEU A 608 -5.83 -59.58 41.85
N PRO A 609 -6.11 -60.39 42.91
CA PRO A 609 -5.26 -61.49 43.36
C PRO A 609 -5.29 -62.78 42.52
N ASN A 610 -5.73 -62.78 41.28
CA ASN A 610 -5.84 -64.03 40.52
C ASN A 610 -5.28 -63.98 39.08
N GLY A 611 -4.25 -63.24 38.81
CA GLY A 611 -3.45 -63.46 37.57
C GLY A 611 -4.15 -63.48 36.23
N ALA A 612 -5.42 -63.09 36.12
CA ALA A 612 -6.16 -63.06 34.87
C ALA A 612 -6.09 -61.63 34.29
N MET A 613 -5.46 -61.47 33.11
CA MET A 613 -5.49 -60.24 32.34
C MET A 613 -6.94 -59.86 32.06
N PRO A 614 -7.34 -58.63 32.40
CA PRO A 614 -8.67 -58.15 32.00
C PRO A 614 -8.70 -58.06 30.45
N PRO A 615 -9.86 -58.32 29.81
CA PRO A 615 -9.99 -58.24 28.36
C PRO A 615 -9.65 -56.81 27.90
N MET A 616 -8.83 -56.71 26.85
CA MET A 616 -8.53 -55.45 26.16
C MET A 616 -9.85 -54.77 25.77
N ILE A 617 -10.28 -53.81 26.56
CA ILE A 617 -11.30 -52.87 26.16
C ILE A 617 -10.54 -51.93 25.19
N THR A 618 -10.73 -52.15 23.89
CA THR A 618 -10.47 -51.15 22.90
C THR A 618 -11.38 -49.97 23.19
N THR A 619 -10.95 -49.08 24.04
CA THR A 619 -11.50 -47.74 24.08
C THR A 619 -11.12 -47.13 22.77
N VAL A 620 -12.03 -47.25 21.80
CA VAL A 620 -12.13 -46.33 20.67
C VAL A 620 -12.11 -44.96 21.32
N ARG A 621 -10.94 -44.29 21.25
CA ARG A 621 -10.79 -42.90 21.58
C ARG A 621 -11.81 -42.18 20.71
N ARG A 622 -13.03 -42.01 21.23
CA ARG A 622 -13.96 -41.03 20.71
C ARG A 622 -13.19 -39.74 20.77
N GLN A 623 -12.69 -39.28 19.59
CA GLN A 623 -12.35 -37.89 19.40
C GLN A 623 -13.51 -37.10 19.99
N PRO A 624 -13.25 -36.12 20.87
CA PRO A 624 -14.32 -35.24 21.29
C PRO A 624 -14.93 -34.76 20.00
N LYS A 625 -16.20 -35.07 19.75
CA LYS A 625 -16.96 -34.38 18.74
C LYS A 625 -16.66 -32.93 18.97
N ARG A 626 -15.98 -32.26 18.02
CA ARG A 626 -15.93 -30.81 17.96
C ARG A 626 -17.37 -30.41 18.24
N ARG A 627 -17.63 -29.86 19.41
CA ARG A 627 -18.89 -29.20 19.70
C ARG A 627 -19.03 -28.22 18.56
N ALA A 628 -20.10 -28.34 17.81
CA ALA A 628 -20.55 -27.40 16.85
C ALA A 628 -20.28 -25.98 17.43
N HIS A 629 -19.68 -25.10 16.69
CA HIS A 629 -19.39 -23.75 17.11
C HIS A 629 -20.59 -23.21 17.85
N ALA A 630 -20.40 -22.74 19.08
CA ALA A 630 -21.45 -22.13 19.86
C ALA A 630 -22.11 -21.08 18.93
N SER A 631 -23.33 -21.30 18.59
CA SER A 631 -24.19 -20.41 17.83
C SER A 631 -24.55 -19.26 18.76
N ASN A 632 -23.74 -18.38 19.15
CA ASN A 632 -23.98 -17.21 20.02
C ASN A 632 -25.38 -17.17 20.69
N GLY A 633 -25.95 -18.33 21.10
CA GLY A 633 -27.30 -18.49 21.65
C GLY A 633 -28.44 -18.29 20.62
N VAL A 634 -28.18 -18.39 19.33
CA VAL A 634 -29.21 -18.26 18.26
C VAL A 634 -29.27 -19.52 17.41
N VAL A 635 -30.46 -20.04 17.24
CA VAL A 635 -30.81 -21.15 16.36
C VAL A 635 -31.26 -20.60 15.01
N VAL A 636 -30.78 -21.21 13.92
CA VAL A 636 -31.16 -20.84 12.54
C VAL A 636 -32.04 -21.95 11.98
N GLU A 637 -33.26 -21.61 11.57
CA GLU A 637 -34.20 -22.60 11.01
C GLU A 637 -33.66 -23.20 9.70
N GLY A 638 -33.49 -24.52 9.66
CA GLY A 638 -33.12 -25.26 8.44
C GLY A 638 -31.61 -25.38 8.15
N ILE A 639 -30.70 -24.91 9.02
CA ILE A 639 -29.26 -25.05 8.85
C ILE A 639 -28.56 -25.41 10.17
N ASP A 640 -28.10 -26.63 10.31
CA ASP A 640 -27.52 -27.17 11.56
C ASP A 640 -26.08 -26.66 11.89
N SER A 641 -25.43 -25.92 11.01
CA SER A 641 -24.02 -25.52 11.22
C SER A 641 -23.59 -24.24 10.55
N ALA A 642 -24.47 -23.23 10.41
CA ALA A 642 -24.08 -21.93 9.89
C ALA A 642 -23.36 -21.09 10.95
N PRO A 643 -22.24 -20.40 10.63
CA PRO A 643 -21.66 -19.43 11.54
C PRO A 643 -22.62 -18.25 11.73
N VAL A 644 -23.07 -18.03 12.97
CA VAL A 644 -23.98 -16.95 13.35
C VAL A 644 -23.20 -15.80 13.94
N ARG A 645 -23.49 -14.58 13.51
CA ARG A 645 -22.92 -13.34 14.03
C ARG A 645 -24.01 -12.36 14.46
N LEU A 646 -23.94 -11.89 15.70
CA LEU A 646 -24.75 -10.79 16.17
C LEU A 646 -24.22 -9.47 15.58
N SER A 647 -25.12 -8.67 15.02
CA SER A 647 -24.78 -7.43 14.31
C SER A 647 -24.44 -6.31 15.25
N LYS A 648 -23.30 -5.65 15.03
CA LYS A 648 -22.82 -4.53 15.86
C LYS A 648 -23.67 -3.25 15.73
N CYS A 649 -24.52 -3.14 14.73
CA CYS A 649 -25.37 -1.95 14.51
C CYS A 649 -26.61 -1.92 15.41
N CYS A 650 -26.96 -3.04 16.09
CA CYS A 650 -28.13 -3.11 16.96
C CYS A 650 -27.88 -3.96 18.22
N ASN A 651 -26.74 -4.65 18.32
CA ASN A 651 -26.33 -5.51 19.43
C ASN A 651 -27.53 -6.29 20.02
N PRO A 652 -28.12 -7.24 19.26
CA PRO A 652 -29.24 -8.01 19.74
C PRO A 652 -28.85 -8.85 20.94
N VAL A 653 -29.74 -8.99 21.92
CA VAL A 653 -29.54 -9.79 23.12
C VAL A 653 -30.75 -10.72 23.33
N PRO A 654 -30.59 -11.87 24.05
CA PRO A 654 -31.68 -12.81 24.26
C PRO A 654 -32.95 -12.12 24.77
N GLY A 655 -34.10 -12.32 24.07
CA GLY A 655 -35.37 -11.71 24.28
C GLY A 655 -35.71 -10.54 23.32
N ASP A 656 -34.74 -9.98 22.60
CA ASP A 656 -35.05 -9.08 21.47
C ASP A 656 -35.69 -9.90 20.34
N ASP A 657 -36.68 -9.32 19.64
CA ASP A 657 -37.16 -9.85 18.37
C ASP A 657 -36.05 -9.76 17.33
N ILE A 658 -35.65 -10.90 16.73
CA ILE A 658 -34.48 -10.97 15.84
C ILE A 658 -34.84 -11.48 14.45
N ILE A 659 -34.09 -11.02 13.47
CA ILE A 659 -34.13 -11.50 12.10
C ILE A 659 -32.73 -11.89 11.63
N GLY A 660 -32.64 -12.98 10.86
CA GLY A 660 -31.40 -13.46 10.27
C GLY A 660 -31.27 -13.03 8.80
N PHE A 661 -30.06 -12.68 8.40
CA PHE A 661 -29.75 -12.33 7.04
C PHE A 661 -28.52 -13.10 6.54
N ILE A 662 -28.64 -13.84 5.44
CA ILE A 662 -27.57 -14.64 4.84
C ILE A 662 -26.54 -13.71 4.17
N THR A 663 -25.31 -13.68 4.69
CA THR A 663 -24.22 -12.89 4.13
C THR A 663 -23.34 -13.70 3.20
N ARG A 664 -22.88 -13.13 2.09
CA ARG A 664 -21.98 -13.80 1.14
C ARG A 664 -20.64 -14.13 1.82
N GLY A 665 -20.40 -15.42 2.08
CA GLY A 665 -19.14 -15.95 2.63
C GLY A 665 -18.87 -15.73 4.12
N ARG A 666 -19.84 -15.16 4.92
CA ARG A 666 -19.65 -14.89 6.36
C ARG A 666 -20.73 -15.49 7.29
N GLY A 667 -21.58 -16.36 6.78
CA GLY A 667 -22.68 -16.98 7.54
C GLY A 667 -23.90 -16.06 7.71
N VAL A 668 -24.65 -16.26 8.79
CA VAL A 668 -25.88 -15.53 9.09
C VAL A 668 -25.59 -14.36 10.02
N SER A 669 -25.96 -13.14 9.59
CA SER A 669 -25.93 -11.94 10.43
C SER A 669 -27.30 -11.75 11.08
N VAL A 670 -27.34 -11.65 12.39
CA VAL A 670 -28.57 -11.51 13.18
C VAL A 670 -28.71 -10.07 13.63
N HIS A 671 -29.86 -9.48 13.29
CA HIS A 671 -30.24 -8.12 13.66
C HIS A 671 -31.50 -8.14 14.52
N ARG A 672 -31.75 -7.08 15.28
CA ARG A 672 -33.05 -6.84 15.88
C ARG A 672 -34.06 -6.52 14.77
N ALA A 673 -35.28 -6.90 14.94
CA ALA A 673 -36.35 -6.66 13.97
C ALA A 673 -36.63 -5.14 13.74
N ASP A 674 -36.41 -4.32 14.76
CA ASP A 674 -36.60 -2.87 14.74
C ASP A 674 -35.34 -2.07 14.30
N CYS A 675 -34.29 -2.74 13.92
CA CYS A 675 -33.04 -2.09 13.50
C CYS A 675 -33.21 -1.34 12.16
N PRO A 676 -32.82 -0.05 12.05
CA PRO A 676 -32.90 0.68 10.78
C PRO A 676 -32.21 -0.02 9.62
N ASN A 677 -31.04 -0.63 9.88
CA ASN A 677 -30.31 -1.40 8.85
C ASN A 677 -31.04 -2.70 8.47
N ALA A 678 -31.85 -3.28 9.34
CA ALA A 678 -32.65 -4.46 9.03
C ALA A 678 -33.79 -4.13 8.06
N THR A 679 -34.36 -2.93 8.14
CA THR A 679 -35.41 -2.46 7.22
C THR A 679 -34.93 -2.42 5.77
N ASP A 680 -33.66 -2.01 5.54
CA ASP A 680 -33.05 -2.06 4.20
C ASP A 680 -32.75 -3.47 3.73
N LEU A 681 -32.40 -4.38 4.65
CA LEU A 681 -32.13 -5.79 4.35
C LEU A 681 -33.43 -6.56 4.02
N MET A 682 -34.60 -6.15 4.56
CA MET A 682 -35.91 -6.74 4.24
C MET A 682 -36.32 -6.53 2.76
N ARG A 683 -35.67 -5.65 2.02
CA ARG A 683 -35.91 -5.44 0.58
C ARG A 683 -35.41 -6.60 -0.29
N ASP A 684 -34.59 -7.52 0.27
CA ASP A 684 -34.11 -8.71 -0.42
C ASP A 684 -34.64 -10.00 0.28
N PRO A 685 -35.90 -10.42 0.04
CA PRO A 685 -36.53 -11.53 0.74
C PRO A 685 -35.82 -12.87 0.55
N GLY A 686 -35.08 -13.03 -0.54
CA GLY A 686 -34.36 -14.27 -0.84
C GLY A 686 -33.15 -14.56 0.05
N ARG A 687 -32.78 -13.61 0.90
CA ARG A 687 -31.65 -13.75 1.83
C ARG A 687 -32.06 -13.66 3.30
N LEU A 688 -33.32 -13.50 3.57
CA LEU A 688 -33.88 -13.56 4.92
C LEU A 688 -33.98 -14.99 5.38
N ILE A 689 -33.62 -15.25 6.62
CA ILE A 689 -33.72 -16.56 7.25
C ILE A 689 -34.32 -16.38 8.65
N LYS A 690 -35.19 -17.27 9.03
CA LYS A 690 -35.76 -17.25 10.38
C LYS A 690 -34.73 -17.71 11.41
N VAL A 691 -34.63 -16.95 12.46
CA VAL A 691 -33.75 -17.18 13.59
C VAL A 691 -34.52 -17.00 14.89
N ALA A 692 -34.16 -17.81 15.90
CA ALA A 692 -34.75 -17.74 17.23
C ALA A 692 -33.63 -17.83 18.28
N TRP A 693 -33.86 -17.28 19.47
CA TRP A 693 -32.97 -17.49 20.61
C TRP A 693 -33.08 -18.94 21.11
N GLU A 694 -31.98 -19.52 21.54
CA GLU A 694 -31.92 -20.88 22.09
C GLU A 694 -32.45 -20.87 23.52
N ASP A 695 -33.49 -21.69 23.79
CA ASP A 695 -34.17 -21.82 25.10
C ASP A 695 -33.36 -22.60 26.15
N THR A 696 -32.04 -22.52 26.15
CA THR A 696 -31.23 -23.25 27.16
C THR A 696 -30.84 -22.36 28.34
N ALA A 697 -31.24 -22.75 29.52
CA ALA A 697 -30.99 -22.10 30.81
C ALA A 697 -29.50 -22.08 31.26
N GLU A 698 -28.54 -22.51 30.42
CA GLU A 698 -27.12 -22.66 30.75
C GLU A 698 -26.16 -21.93 29.80
N THR A 699 -26.60 -20.92 29.06
CA THR A 699 -25.67 -20.14 28.23
C THR A 699 -24.90 -19.18 29.11
N THR A 700 -23.59 -19.42 29.31
CA THR A 700 -22.61 -18.53 29.92
C THR A 700 -22.20 -17.36 29.00
N ALA A 701 -23.02 -16.99 28.02
CA ALA A 701 -22.77 -15.89 27.12
C ALA A 701 -23.06 -14.55 27.82
N SER A 702 -22.12 -13.62 27.81
CA SER A 702 -22.33 -12.26 28.33
C SER A 702 -22.51 -11.29 27.15
N TYR A 703 -23.49 -10.42 27.26
CA TYR A 703 -23.90 -9.46 26.25
C TYR A 703 -23.58 -8.04 26.74
N GLN A 704 -23.10 -7.19 25.85
CA GLN A 704 -22.78 -5.79 26.18
C GLN A 704 -23.95 -4.90 25.79
N ILE A 705 -24.39 -4.05 26.72
CA ILE A 705 -25.42 -3.07 26.50
C ILE A 705 -24.96 -1.69 26.95
N GLU A 706 -25.43 -0.68 26.25
CA GLU A 706 -25.22 0.72 26.57
C GLU A 706 -26.52 1.32 27.10
N VAL A 707 -26.47 1.97 28.27
CA VAL A 707 -27.59 2.64 28.89
C VAL A 707 -27.29 4.13 28.99
N PHE A 708 -28.28 4.95 28.62
CA PHE A 708 -28.28 6.39 28.72
C PHE A 708 -29.15 6.81 29.91
N ILE A 709 -28.61 7.70 30.72
CA ILE A 709 -29.30 8.27 31.87
C ILE A 709 -29.27 9.79 31.73
N GLU A 710 -30.42 10.42 31.87
CA GLU A 710 -30.57 11.88 31.95
C GLU A 710 -31.07 12.25 33.35
N ALA A 711 -30.33 13.14 34.03
CA ALA A 711 -30.64 13.46 35.43
C ALA A 711 -30.31 14.91 35.76
N LEU A 712 -30.88 15.44 36.85
CA LEU A 712 -30.51 16.72 37.46
C LEU A 712 -29.17 16.55 38.17
N ASP A 713 -28.17 17.40 37.84
CA ASP A 713 -26.90 17.42 38.52
C ASP A 713 -27.03 17.77 40.00
N ARG A 714 -26.70 16.85 40.90
CA ARG A 714 -26.72 17.02 42.31
C ARG A 714 -25.59 16.30 43.01
N MET A 715 -25.28 16.75 44.21
CA MET A 715 -24.26 16.07 45.03
C MET A 715 -24.63 14.60 45.25
N ASN A 716 -23.67 13.70 45.11
CA ASN A 716 -23.78 12.24 45.27
C ASN A 716 -24.58 11.50 44.15
N LEU A 717 -25.09 12.14 43.11
CA LEU A 717 -25.83 11.48 42.01
C LEU A 717 -25.03 10.32 41.40
N LEU A 718 -23.76 10.56 41.06
CA LEU A 718 -22.89 9.53 40.47
C LEU A 718 -22.69 8.34 41.43
N ARG A 719 -22.53 8.58 42.71
CA ARG A 719 -22.40 7.53 43.73
C ARG A 719 -23.69 6.69 43.79
N ASP A 720 -24.83 7.32 43.81
CA ASP A 720 -26.13 6.64 43.93
C ASP A 720 -26.39 5.74 42.68
N ILE A 721 -26.04 6.22 41.48
CA ILE A 721 -26.13 5.43 40.24
C ILE A 721 -25.16 4.25 40.23
N ILE A 722 -23.89 4.45 40.65
CA ILE A 722 -22.92 3.38 40.71
C ILE A 722 -23.29 2.33 41.77
N ASN A 723 -23.79 2.75 42.91
CA ASN A 723 -24.26 1.82 43.94
C ASN A 723 -25.44 0.98 43.42
N THR A 724 -26.44 1.61 42.79
CA THR A 724 -27.57 0.90 42.19
C THR A 724 -27.12 -0.12 41.14
N LEU A 725 -26.18 0.27 40.24
CA LEU A 725 -25.62 -0.65 39.24
C LEU A 725 -24.85 -1.81 39.92
N SER A 726 -24.07 -1.53 40.97
CA SER A 726 -23.35 -2.54 41.75
C SER A 726 -24.27 -3.52 42.47
N ASP A 727 -25.37 -3.01 43.05
CA ASP A 727 -26.36 -3.81 43.77
C ASP A 727 -27.14 -4.73 42.81
N THR A 728 -27.28 -4.34 41.51
CA THR A 728 -27.87 -5.20 40.47
C THR A 728 -26.90 -6.27 39.96
N GLY A 729 -25.66 -6.30 40.42
CA GLY A 729 -24.66 -7.32 40.10
C GLY A 729 -24.09 -7.23 38.69
N VAL A 730 -24.24 -6.09 37.98
CA VAL A 730 -23.72 -5.90 36.64
C VAL A 730 -22.27 -5.42 36.68
N ASN A 731 -21.47 -5.88 35.69
CA ASN A 731 -20.09 -5.45 35.51
C ASN A 731 -20.03 -4.24 34.57
N VAL A 732 -19.74 -3.06 35.11
CA VAL A 732 -19.57 -1.82 34.33
C VAL A 732 -18.24 -1.84 33.62
N LEU A 733 -18.23 -1.73 32.29
CA LEU A 733 -17.06 -1.75 31.43
C LEU A 733 -16.54 -0.35 31.09
N ALA A 734 -17.46 0.61 30.92
CA ALA A 734 -17.14 1.99 30.62
C ALA A 734 -18.25 2.92 31.11
N SER A 735 -17.88 4.16 31.45
CA SER A 735 -18.82 5.23 31.79
C SER A 735 -18.34 6.54 31.15
N ASN A 736 -19.30 7.36 30.74
CA ASN A 736 -19.09 8.73 30.27
C ASN A 736 -20.16 9.63 30.87
N THR A 737 -19.75 10.76 31.42
CA THR A 737 -20.65 11.73 32.07
C THR A 737 -20.36 13.10 31.50
N VAL A 738 -21.40 13.81 31.09
CA VAL A 738 -21.34 15.19 30.57
C VAL A 738 -22.36 16.02 31.35
N SER A 739 -21.87 17.02 32.09
CA SER A 739 -22.73 18.01 32.77
C SER A 739 -22.91 19.24 31.87
N HIS A 740 -24.15 19.68 31.72
CA HIS A 740 -24.50 20.83 30.94
C HIS A 740 -24.69 22.08 31.84
N SER A 741 -24.57 23.27 31.25
CA SER A 741 -24.73 24.54 31.98
C SER A 741 -26.16 24.82 32.53
N ASP A 742 -27.13 24.06 32.10
CA ASP A 742 -28.52 24.09 32.56
C ASP A 742 -28.81 23.21 33.77
N GLY A 743 -27.73 22.59 34.34
CA GLY A 743 -27.83 21.70 35.51
C GLY A 743 -28.35 20.31 35.18
N ILE A 744 -28.39 19.93 33.90
CA ILE A 744 -28.71 18.56 33.46
C ILE A 744 -27.37 17.80 33.23
N VAL A 745 -27.36 16.54 33.64
CA VAL A 745 -26.25 15.64 33.40
C VAL A 745 -26.70 14.47 32.54
N GLU A 746 -25.95 14.23 31.49
CA GLU A 746 -26.09 13.06 30.62
C GLU A 746 -25.01 12.04 30.96
N MET A 747 -25.41 10.81 31.25
CA MET A 747 -24.50 9.73 31.60
C MET A 747 -24.72 8.54 30.68
N ARG A 748 -23.61 7.91 30.24
CA ARG A 748 -23.64 6.67 29.46
C ARG A 748 -22.85 5.62 30.17
N TYR A 749 -23.43 4.45 30.34
CA TYR A 749 -22.81 3.29 30.97
C TYR A 749 -22.85 2.11 30.02
N LEU A 750 -21.70 1.51 29.77
CA LEU A 750 -21.57 0.23 29.07
C LEU A 750 -21.34 -0.86 30.11
N PHE A 751 -22.18 -1.87 30.15
CA PHE A 751 -22.04 -2.99 31.06
C PHE A 751 -22.44 -4.34 30.44
N GLN A 752 -22.10 -5.42 31.13
CA GLN A 752 -22.37 -6.78 30.70
C GLN A 752 -23.58 -7.35 31.42
N VAL A 753 -24.46 -8.02 30.67
CA VAL A 753 -25.63 -8.73 31.18
C VAL A 753 -25.68 -10.15 30.61
N SER A 754 -26.27 -11.08 31.38
CA SER A 754 -26.45 -12.47 30.97
C SER A 754 -27.86 -12.76 30.42
N GLN A 755 -28.88 -11.96 30.80
CA GLN A 755 -30.29 -12.12 30.38
C GLN A 755 -31.00 -10.77 30.29
N ILE A 756 -32.03 -10.66 29.43
CA ILE A 756 -32.83 -9.43 29.22
C ILE A 756 -33.70 -9.06 30.40
N SER A 757 -34.27 -10.06 31.10
CA SER A 757 -35.08 -9.77 32.28
C SER A 757 -34.39 -8.87 33.30
N ASN A 758 -33.06 -8.88 33.29
CA ASN A 758 -32.27 -8.00 34.15
C ASN A 758 -32.20 -6.56 33.65
N ILE A 759 -32.40 -6.28 32.35
CA ILE A 759 -32.26 -4.93 31.79
C ILE A 759 -33.43 -4.04 32.23
N GLU A 760 -34.66 -4.53 32.11
CA GLU A 760 -35.84 -3.78 32.51
C GLU A 760 -35.85 -3.51 34.02
N TYR A 761 -35.42 -4.50 34.80
CA TYR A 761 -35.23 -4.35 36.24
C TYR A 761 -34.18 -3.27 36.55
N ILE A 762 -33.00 -3.29 35.89
CA ILE A 762 -31.94 -2.32 36.10
C ILE A 762 -32.41 -0.92 35.71
N LEU A 763 -33.06 -0.76 34.56
CA LEU A 763 -33.62 0.53 34.12
C LEU A 763 -34.70 1.04 35.08
N GLY A 764 -35.51 0.12 35.62
CA GLY A 764 -36.51 0.43 36.66
C GLY A 764 -35.89 0.94 37.98
N GLU A 765 -34.80 0.33 38.44
CA GLU A 765 -34.09 0.77 39.61
C GLU A 765 -33.38 2.11 39.42
N LEU A 766 -32.77 2.32 38.25
CA LEU A 766 -32.13 3.59 37.91
C LEU A 766 -33.11 4.76 37.81
N ARG A 767 -34.35 4.53 37.33
CA ARG A 767 -35.42 5.56 37.29
C ARG A 767 -35.98 5.91 38.68
N LYS A 768 -35.73 5.07 39.70
CA LYS A 768 -36.14 5.36 41.09
C LYS A 768 -35.18 6.30 41.82
N ILE A 769 -34.00 6.52 41.28
CA ILE A 769 -32.98 7.41 41.88
C ILE A 769 -33.50 8.86 41.78
N ASP A 770 -33.50 9.53 42.88
CA ASP A 770 -33.93 10.93 42.96
C ASP A 770 -33.10 11.81 42.02
N GLY A 771 -33.78 12.60 41.18
CA GLY A 771 -33.14 13.44 40.16
C GLY A 771 -32.91 12.78 38.81
N VAL A 772 -33.18 11.49 38.60
CA VAL A 772 -33.14 10.83 37.31
C VAL A 772 -34.43 11.07 36.55
N PHE A 773 -34.35 11.68 35.36
CA PHE A 773 -35.48 11.97 34.50
C PHE A 773 -35.79 10.81 33.57
N ASP A 774 -34.74 10.22 32.97
CA ASP A 774 -34.87 9.08 32.05
C ASP A 774 -33.68 8.15 32.19
N ALA A 775 -33.94 6.85 32.05
CA ALA A 775 -32.94 5.80 31.93
C ALA A 775 -33.41 4.84 30.85
N ARG A 776 -32.66 4.73 29.76
CA ARG A 776 -33.04 3.92 28.61
C ARG A 776 -31.84 3.20 27.99
N ARG A 777 -32.11 2.06 27.33
CA ARG A 777 -31.11 1.38 26.53
C ARG A 777 -30.84 2.19 25.27
N MET A 778 -29.56 2.43 24.97
CA MET A 778 -29.11 3.06 23.74
C MET A 778 -28.96 2.02 22.64
N LEU A 779 -29.41 2.36 21.45
CA LEU A 779 -29.12 1.61 20.24
C LEU A 779 -27.92 2.24 19.55
N PRO A 780 -26.99 1.45 18.97
CA PRO A 780 -25.92 1.97 18.14
C PRO A 780 -26.51 2.82 16.99
N GLY A 781 -26.21 4.10 16.99
CA GLY A 781 -26.80 5.08 16.04
C GLY A 781 -27.76 6.08 16.64
N ASP A 782 -28.22 5.91 17.87
CA ASP A 782 -28.95 6.93 18.60
C ASP A 782 -28.01 8.08 18.96
N SER A 783 -28.07 9.18 18.21
CA SER A 783 -27.38 10.40 18.57
C SER A 783 -28.11 11.09 19.72
N ALA A 784 -27.39 11.60 20.71
CA ALA A 784 -27.90 12.33 21.87
C ALA A 784 -28.55 13.67 21.51
N HIS A 785 -28.79 13.99 20.24
CA HIS A 785 -29.35 15.24 19.77
C HIS A 785 -30.70 15.05 19.06
N ARG A 786 -31.77 14.85 19.83
CA ARG A 786 -33.10 15.34 19.48
C ARG A 786 -33.55 16.30 20.57
N ARG A 787 -32.95 17.48 20.63
CA ARG A 787 -33.67 18.67 21.05
C ARG A 787 -34.08 19.45 19.80
N LYS A 788 -35.41 19.48 19.52
CA LYS A 788 -36.03 20.54 18.79
C LYS A 788 -35.97 21.81 19.60
#